data_fee58658007153e8af94e1258c113283
#
_entry.id   fee58658007153e8af94e1258c113283
#
_cell.length_a   1.000
_cell.length_b   1.000
_cell.length_c   1.000
_cell.angle_alpha   90.00
_cell.angle_beta   90.00
_cell.angle_gamma   90.00
#
_symmetry.space_group_name_H-M   'P 1'
#
loop_
_entity.id
_entity.type
_entity.pdbx_description
1 polymer ?
#
loop_
_entity_poly.entity_id
_entity_poly.type
_entity_poly.pdbx_seq_one_letter_code
_entity_poly.pdbx_strand_id
1 'polypeptide(L)'
;MSVRALDTVQAFTRLSDRIERFRGASRARGASPPLSPKSRHFAHAFFELYARRPYWERYARSLAFALEREPVYLFGDERLVGLIYQGYEDRPEHSSFREQFKPFSHWEHAVERSADIDPFVGVSYAPGHVGWRWDRILELGVEGLMARIRECLRNAPDARAKRLCRATLILWRSVLRWNDRHVAALEEKAKAAAGPERRRLLELAALCRRVPRHPARTFHEAVQAFHVQHLALMFENPYGGNGPGRLDYFLWPYLERDLERGAIAREAAKDLVDELLIRLHERIQNHDGWVEAIMAGGSHPDGASSLNPLSYMLVDSIGALDQTHPSVYTRLSLDDPEDFLDLNVRYLLHGRNRAQIYNEPAILGAMTRHGVPLEDAAHYMAGGCMEISVQGAACDLNWTRVYNVAKTLELILNGGADLLSGQTCIAHPRSLPDYADFEDLLAAFESEVGRYLREMARSLDIASECYAAWRPCYLLSSLVDECLERGREQQDGGARYHDYGFAIVGLTSAADSLNAIRRGVFEERFVAAGELLRALRANYEGFEPLRLRLSRIRRYGSGDPAADALANRLLGGVCRLATETPTRFGGRLKPMFFNFVWTPEESRRLGARADGLRAGERIGHGMTPQQAAMTDGITTAMNSCASLDYSVVSGGATTMWDVAPDFATPEIMKALLKRFLAGGGMIFQGNTTSVAELEDALERPEGYPALIVRVGGFSARFVTLSRELQQEVLTRYRHRQ
;
A
#
# COMPACT_ATOMS: atom_id res chain seq x y z
N MET A 1 21.42 25.45 20.30
CA MET A 1 21.03 24.56 21.43
C MET A 1 20.03 23.50 20.91
N SER A 2 20.41 22.58 20.07
CA SER A 2 19.36 21.80 19.39
C SER A 2 19.62 20.29 19.20
N VAL A 3 20.79 19.80 19.55
CA VAL A 3 21.11 18.37 19.34
C VAL A 3 20.99 17.54 20.63
N ARG A 4 20.90 18.16 21.80
CA ARG A 4 20.95 17.46 23.09
C ARG A 4 19.62 16.93 23.65
N ALA A 5 18.46 17.29 23.09
CA ALA A 5 17.16 16.77 23.57
C ALA A 5 16.81 15.38 23.02
N LEU A 6 17.49 14.96 21.96
CA LEU A 6 17.24 13.66 21.32
C LEU A 6 18.04 12.50 21.96
N ASP A 7 19.03 12.80 22.81
CA ASP A 7 19.93 11.78 23.40
C ASP A 7 19.31 10.96 24.56
N THR A 8 18.08 11.27 24.99
CA THR A 8 17.42 10.58 26.10
C THR A 8 16.48 9.46 25.72
N VAL A 9 16.16 9.31 24.43
CA VAL A 9 15.33 8.18 23.95
C VAL A 9 16.24 7.00 23.61
N GLN A 10 16.00 5.85 24.22
CA GLN A 10 16.76 4.63 23.95
C GLN A 10 16.81 4.34 22.45
N ALA A 11 17.98 4.23 21.85
CA ALA A 11 18.17 3.85 20.47
C ALA A 11 17.60 2.43 20.20
N PHE A 12 17.30 2.13 18.93
CA PHE A 12 16.98 0.76 18.52
C PHE A 12 18.14 -0.18 18.83
N THR A 13 17.84 -1.46 19.04
CA THR A 13 18.85 -2.47 19.36
C THR A 13 19.92 -2.54 18.27
N ARG A 14 21.18 -2.46 18.67
CA ARG A 14 22.31 -2.56 17.75
C ARG A 14 22.27 -3.88 16.99
N LEU A 15 22.49 -3.82 15.68
CA LEU A 15 22.63 -5.00 14.84
C LEU A 15 23.87 -5.82 15.25
N SER A 16 23.79 -7.14 15.12
CA SER A 16 24.94 -8.00 15.32
C SER A 16 26.01 -7.75 14.23
N ASP A 17 27.28 -8.05 14.55
CA ASP A 17 28.36 -7.92 13.57
C ASP A 17 28.13 -8.75 12.31
N ARG A 18 27.43 -9.88 12.42
CA ARG A 18 27.01 -10.67 11.26
C ARG A 18 26.03 -9.92 10.39
N ILE A 19 24.99 -9.34 10.99
CA ILE A 19 23.95 -8.58 10.26
C ILE A 19 24.53 -7.32 9.65
N GLU A 20 25.44 -6.61 10.33
CA GLU A 20 26.11 -5.44 9.75
C GLU A 20 26.91 -5.80 8.48
N ARG A 21 27.70 -6.89 8.52
CA ARG A 21 28.42 -7.38 7.33
C ARG A 21 27.45 -7.80 6.23
N PHE A 22 26.38 -8.53 6.59
CA PHE A 22 25.37 -9.01 5.65
C PHE A 22 24.64 -7.83 4.96
N ARG A 23 24.24 -6.82 5.73
CA ARG A 23 23.63 -5.58 5.23
C ARG A 23 24.56 -4.83 4.28
N GLY A 24 25.84 -4.68 4.65
CA GLY A 24 26.86 -4.04 3.81
C GLY A 24 27.03 -4.78 2.47
N ALA A 25 27.13 -6.11 2.51
CA ALA A 25 27.22 -6.94 1.31
C ALA A 25 25.96 -6.88 0.44
N SER A 26 24.77 -6.87 1.05
CA SER A 26 23.49 -6.71 0.34
C SER A 26 23.40 -5.34 -0.38
N ARG A 27 23.80 -4.27 0.29
CA ARG A 27 23.88 -2.93 -0.33
C ARG A 27 24.84 -2.88 -1.53
N ALA A 28 26.01 -3.50 -1.39
CA ALA A 28 26.97 -3.57 -2.50
C ALA A 28 26.42 -4.33 -3.71
N ARG A 29 25.73 -5.45 -3.48
CA ARG A 29 25.05 -6.19 -4.57
C ARG A 29 23.90 -5.39 -5.17
N GLY A 30 23.14 -4.67 -4.35
CA GLY A 30 22.04 -3.81 -4.78
C GLY A 30 22.45 -2.60 -5.62
N ALA A 31 23.72 -2.20 -5.60
CA ALA A 31 24.24 -1.11 -6.43
C ALA A 31 24.31 -1.49 -7.92
N SER A 32 24.47 -2.78 -8.25
CA SER A 32 24.42 -3.29 -9.62
C SER A 32 23.84 -4.71 -9.61
N PRO A 33 22.54 -4.84 -9.33
CA PRO A 33 21.92 -6.13 -9.19
C PRO A 33 21.82 -6.86 -10.53
N PRO A 34 21.95 -8.21 -10.51
CA PRO A 34 21.65 -8.99 -11.71
C PRO A 34 20.17 -8.86 -12.07
N LEU A 35 19.87 -8.84 -13.36
CA LEU A 35 18.51 -8.85 -13.84
C LEU A 35 17.98 -10.28 -13.89
N SER A 36 16.70 -10.48 -13.53
CA SER A 36 16.06 -11.78 -13.68
C SER A 36 15.84 -12.12 -15.15
N PRO A 37 16.20 -13.32 -15.60
CA PRO A 37 15.96 -13.80 -16.96
C PRO A 37 14.51 -14.22 -17.22
N LYS A 38 13.60 -13.96 -16.30
CA LYS A 38 12.19 -14.38 -16.34
C LYS A 38 11.52 -14.08 -17.67
N SER A 39 11.61 -12.84 -18.14
CA SER A 39 10.91 -12.39 -19.36
C SER A 39 11.36 -13.18 -20.59
N ARG A 40 12.67 -13.41 -20.75
CA ARG A 40 13.24 -14.20 -21.84
C ARG A 40 12.80 -15.66 -21.77
N HIS A 41 12.92 -16.30 -20.63
CA HIS A 41 12.52 -17.70 -20.45
C HIS A 41 11.01 -17.90 -20.61
N PHE A 42 10.22 -16.97 -20.06
CA PHE A 42 8.77 -17.01 -20.22
C PHE A 42 8.38 -16.89 -21.69
N ALA A 43 8.92 -15.92 -22.42
CA ALA A 43 8.61 -15.68 -23.83
C ALA A 43 9.00 -16.89 -24.71
N HIS A 44 10.22 -17.43 -24.55
CA HIS A 44 10.65 -18.62 -25.26
C HIS A 44 9.68 -19.79 -25.01
N ALA A 45 9.35 -20.07 -23.77
CA ALA A 45 8.41 -21.15 -23.45
C ALA A 45 7.01 -20.87 -24.00
N PHE A 46 6.54 -19.64 -23.91
CA PHE A 46 5.20 -19.26 -24.32
C PHE A 46 5.02 -19.31 -25.85
N PHE A 47 5.97 -18.77 -26.62
CA PHE A 47 5.81 -18.67 -28.07
C PHE A 47 6.34 -19.89 -28.84
N GLU A 48 7.29 -20.64 -28.28
CA GLU A 48 7.91 -21.75 -28.97
C GLU A 48 7.53 -23.11 -28.38
N LEU A 49 7.78 -23.33 -27.06
CA LEU A 49 7.62 -24.68 -26.48
C LEU A 49 6.14 -25.06 -26.26
N TYR A 50 5.31 -24.10 -25.83
CA TYR A 50 3.92 -24.37 -25.46
C TYR A 50 2.91 -23.62 -26.34
N ALA A 51 3.30 -23.12 -27.51
CA ALA A 51 2.47 -22.34 -28.41
C ALA A 51 1.14 -22.99 -28.78
N ARG A 52 1.12 -24.33 -28.89
CA ARG A 52 -0.07 -25.14 -29.29
C ARG A 52 -0.97 -25.53 -28.11
N ARG A 53 -0.60 -25.15 -26.87
CA ARG A 53 -1.42 -25.49 -25.69
C ARG A 53 -2.54 -24.46 -25.49
N PRO A 54 -3.65 -24.83 -24.84
CA PRO A 54 -4.65 -23.88 -24.40
C PRO A 54 -4.00 -22.78 -23.52
N TYR A 55 -4.51 -21.54 -23.58
CA TYR A 55 -3.87 -20.37 -22.96
C TYR A 55 -3.49 -20.60 -21.48
N TRP A 56 -4.42 -21.10 -20.64
CA TRP A 56 -4.17 -21.38 -19.23
C TRP A 56 -2.98 -22.32 -18.97
N GLU A 57 -2.86 -23.37 -19.79
CA GLU A 57 -1.77 -24.34 -19.67
C GLU A 57 -0.46 -23.78 -20.22
N ARG A 58 -0.55 -23.09 -21.36
CA ARG A 58 0.55 -22.37 -21.97
C ARG A 58 1.16 -21.36 -20.99
N TYR A 59 0.31 -20.54 -20.34
CA TYR A 59 0.72 -19.54 -19.36
C TYR A 59 1.39 -20.20 -18.13
N ALA A 60 0.72 -21.16 -17.48
CA ALA A 60 1.24 -21.82 -16.29
C ALA A 60 2.56 -22.57 -16.55
N ARG A 61 2.68 -23.29 -17.68
CA ARG A 61 3.93 -24.00 -18.05
C ARG A 61 5.06 -23.03 -18.38
N SER A 62 4.77 -21.91 -19.02
CA SER A 62 5.79 -20.91 -19.34
C SER A 62 6.31 -20.22 -18.09
N LEU A 63 5.43 -19.92 -17.15
CA LEU A 63 5.83 -19.37 -15.85
C LEU A 63 6.66 -20.39 -15.04
N ALA A 64 6.25 -21.66 -15.03
CA ALA A 64 6.98 -22.75 -14.39
C ALA A 64 8.38 -22.93 -15.02
N PHE A 65 8.46 -22.92 -16.35
CA PHE A 65 9.73 -23.02 -17.08
C PHE A 65 10.69 -21.89 -16.72
N ALA A 66 10.18 -20.65 -16.60
CA ALA A 66 10.97 -19.51 -16.23
C ALA A 66 11.47 -19.63 -14.76
N LEU A 67 10.58 -19.97 -13.82
CA LEU A 67 10.94 -20.12 -12.41
C LEU A 67 12.00 -21.21 -12.18
N GLU A 68 11.86 -22.36 -12.85
CA GLU A 68 12.84 -23.45 -12.75
C GLU A 68 14.24 -23.06 -13.25
N ARG A 69 14.37 -21.94 -13.98
CA ARG A 69 15.61 -21.43 -14.56
C ARG A 69 16.14 -20.15 -13.92
N GLU A 70 15.42 -19.64 -12.91
CA GLU A 70 15.95 -18.51 -12.13
C GLU A 70 17.32 -18.88 -11.53
N PRO A 71 18.28 -17.95 -11.51
CA PRO A 71 19.59 -18.19 -10.96
C PRO A 71 19.55 -18.64 -9.49
N VAL A 72 20.51 -19.45 -9.10
CA VAL A 72 20.74 -19.83 -7.70
C VAL A 72 21.85 -18.95 -7.14
N TYR A 73 21.54 -18.17 -6.12
CA TYR A 73 22.50 -17.30 -5.44
C TYR A 73 22.84 -17.86 -4.07
N LEU A 74 24.15 -18.01 -3.77
CA LEU A 74 24.69 -18.41 -2.48
C LEU A 74 25.82 -17.44 -2.09
N PHE A 75 25.64 -16.69 -1.03
CA PHE A 75 26.48 -15.54 -0.69
C PHE A 75 27.57 -15.82 0.34
N GLY A 76 27.42 -16.82 1.18
CA GLY A 76 28.47 -17.29 2.10
C GLY A 76 28.16 -17.18 3.59
N ASP A 77 27.45 -16.18 4.05
CA ASP A 77 27.05 -16.01 5.46
C ASP A 77 25.53 -15.93 5.69
N GLU A 78 24.77 -16.25 4.66
CA GLU A 78 23.30 -16.34 4.75
C GLU A 78 22.83 -17.45 5.68
N ARG A 79 21.69 -17.19 6.34
CA ARG A 79 20.88 -18.18 7.04
C ARG A 79 19.57 -18.45 6.29
N LEU A 80 19.14 -17.51 5.43
CA LEU A 80 17.98 -17.65 4.55
C LEU A 80 18.44 -17.84 3.11
N VAL A 81 17.98 -18.92 2.50
CA VAL A 81 18.38 -19.34 1.16
C VAL A 81 17.32 -18.98 0.14
N GLY A 82 17.76 -18.51 -1.01
CA GLY A 82 16.93 -18.10 -2.12
C GLY A 82 16.88 -16.58 -2.28
N LEU A 83 16.93 -16.15 -3.55
CA LEU A 83 16.73 -14.75 -3.93
C LEU A 83 16.27 -14.72 -5.38
N ILE A 84 15.26 -13.91 -5.67
CA ILE A 84 14.82 -13.56 -7.01
C ILE A 84 14.77 -12.04 -7.07
N TYR A 85 15.60 -11.47 -7.91
CA TYR A 85 15.58 -10.03 -8.15
C TYR A 85 14.35 -9.63 -8.97
N GLN A 86 13.76 -8.50 -8.65
CA GLN A 86 12.55 -8.03 -9.31
C GLN A 86 12.81 -7.32 -10.63
N GLY A 87 13.99 -6.76 -10.85
CA GLY A 87 14.38 -6.21 -12.13
C GLY A 87 14.47 -7.28 -13.21
N TYR A 88 13.87 -7.04 -14.36
CA TYR A 88 13.91 -7.93 -15.50
C TYR A 88 14.91 -7.44 -16.54
N GLU A 89 15.48 -8.38 -17.30
CA GLU A 89 16.26 -8.03 -18.49
C GLU A 89 15.36 -7.25 -19.48
N ASP A 90 15.48 -5.94 -19.49
CA ASP A 90 14.80 -5.08 -20.46
C ASP A 90 15.80 -4.75 -21.58
N ARG A 91 16.01 -5.70 -22.49
CA ARG A 91 16.90 -5.50 -23.63
C ARG A 91 16.12 -5.17 -24.90
N PRO A 92 16.73 -4.47 -25.88
CA PRO A 92 16.06 -4.14 -27.16
C PRO A 92 15.47 -5.35 -27.89
N GLU A 93 16.09 -6.52 -27.78
CA GLU A 93 15.57 -7.77 -28.33
C GLU A 93 14.25 -8.22 -27.66
N HIS A 94 13.89 -7.67 -26.51
CA HIS A 94 12.60 -7.93 -25.84
C HIS A 94 11.50 -6.97 -26.31
N SER A 95 11.80 -5.91 -27.02
CA SER A 95 10.81 -5.03 -27.64
C SER A 95 9.93 -5.80 -28.63
N SER A 96 10.48 -6.82 -29.30
CA SER A 96 9.71 -7.74 -30.17
C SER A 96 8.69 -8.58 -29.42
N PHE A 97 8.93 -8.89 -28.14
CA PHE A 97 7.98 -9.64 -27.32
C PHE A 97 6.78 -8.78 -26.91
N ARG A 98 6.94 -7.48 -26.72
CA ARG A 98 5.82 -6.58 -26.40
C ARG A 98 4.74 -6.66 -27.48
N GLU A 99 5.12 -6.55 -28.75
CA GLU A 99 4.16 -6.65 -29.85
C GLU A 99 3.53 -8.04 -29.95
N GLN A 100 4.32 -9.11 -29.77
CA GLN A 100 3.82 -10.46 -29.77
C GLN A 100 2.87 -10.75 -28.59
N PHE A 101 3.04 -10.05 -27.45
CA PHE A 101 2.16 -10.19 -26.29
C PHE A 101 0.88 -9.36 -26.34
N LYS A 102 0.77 -8.34 -27.20
CA LYS A 102 -0.44 -7.52 -27.31
C LYS A 102 -1.73 -8.32 -27.36
N PRO A 103 -1.86 -9.39 -28.19
CA PRO A 103 -3.07 -10.22 -28.24
C PRO A 103 -3.39 -10.96 -26.92
N PHE A 104 -2.46 -11.00 -25.98
CA PHE A 104 -2.57 -11.66 -24.68
C PHE A 104 -2.48 -10.66 -23.52
N SER A 105 -2.49 -9.37 -23.80
CA SER A 105 -2.38 -8.32 -22.81
C SER A 105 -3.74 -8.02 -22.20
N HIS A 106 -3.86 -8.18 -20.88
CA HIS A 106 -5.05 -7.78 -20.16
C HIS A 106 -5.35 -6.29 -20.31
N TRP A 107 -4.30 -5.44 -20.43
CA TRP A 107 -4.44 -4.00 -20.61
C TRP A 107 -5.01 -3.63 -21.97
N GLU A 108 -4.47 -4.20 -23.06
CA GLU A 108 -4.98 -3.94 -24.43
C GLU A 108 -6.46 -4.34 -24.56
N HIS A 109 -6.83 -5.50 -24.02
CA HIS A 109 -8.23 -5.93 -23.98
C HIS A 109 -9.09 -5.02 -23.09
N ALA A 110 -8.59 -4.53 -21.97
CA ALA A 110 -9.32 -3.59 -21.12
C ALA A 110 -9.55 -2.26 -21.84
N VAL A 111 -8.52 -1.73 -22.53
CA VAL A 111 -8.63 -0.50 -23.35
C VAL A 111 -9.69 -0.66 -24.45
N GLU A 112 -9.62 -1.75 -25.23
CA GLU A 112 -10.57 -2.01 -26.30
C GLU A 112 -12.02 -2.12 -25.78
N ARG A 113 -12.22 -2.86 -24.69
CA ARG A 113 -13.55 -3.08 -24.10
C ARG A 113 -14.09 -1.88 -23.32
N SER A 114 -13.26 -0.91 -22.99
CA SER A 114 -13.65 0.32 -22.29
C SER A 114 -13.92 1.49 -23.23
N ALA A 115 -14.11 1.26 -24.52
CA ALA A 115 -14.31 2.33 -25.51
C ALA A 115 -15.56 3.20 -25.27
N ASP A 116 -16.57 2.64 -24.57
CA ASP A 116 -17.82 3.32 -24.20
C ASP A 116 -17.82 3.90 -22.78
N ILE A 117 -16.71 3.78 -22.05
CA ILE A 117 -16.56 4.40 -20.73
C ILE A 117 -16.34 5.90 -20.89
N ASP A 118 -16.98 6.69 -20.00
CA ASP A 118 -16.80 8.13 -19.97
C ASP A 118 -15.31 8.51 -19.99
N PRO A 119 -14.84 9.31 -20.96
CA PRO A 119 -13.43 9.71 -21.05
C PRO A 119 -12.87 10.39 -19.79
N PHE A 120 -13.73 11.08 -19.03
CA PHE A 120 -13.35 11.69 -17.76
C PHE A 120 -12.99 10.62 -16.69
N VAL A 121 -13.66 9.48 -16.72
CA VAL A 121 -13.32 8.31 -15.89
C VAL A 121 -12.16 7.53 -16.50
N GLY A 122 -12.25 7.20 -17.78
CA GLY A 122 -11.22 6.47 -18.54
C GLY A 122 -11.06 5.00 -18.13
N VAL A 123 -10.04 4.36 -18.70
CA VAL A 123 -9.74 2.94 -18.48
C VAL A 123 -9.13 2.76 -17.09
N SER A 124 -9.64 1.80 -16.34
CA SER A 124 -9.09 1.37 -15.05
C SER A 124 -8.20 0.13 -15.20
N TYR A 125 -7.39 -0.14 -14.21
CA TYR A 125 -6.57 -1.34 -14.12
C TYR A 125 -6.82 -2.05 -12.78
N ALA A 126 -6.44 -3.31 -12.70
CA ALA A 126 -6.71 -4.15 -11.54
C ALA A 126 -5.40 -4.74 -10.98
N PRO A 127 -4.61 -3.98 -10.21
CA PRO A 127 -3.26 -4.40 -9.81
C PRO A 127 -3.23 -5.46 -8.70
N GLY A 128 -4.12 -5.44 -7.73
CA GLY A 128 -4.07 -6.37 -6.59
C GLY A 128 -3.84 -5.68 -5.25
N HIS A 129 -2.69 -5.78 -4.62
CA HIS A 129 -2.38 -5.36 -3.23
C HIS A 129 -3.10 -6.22 -2.19
N VAL A 130 -2.93 -7.52 -2.27
CA VAL A 130 -3.57 -8.50 -1.38
C VAL A 130 -2.56 -9.22 -0.49
N GLY A 131 -3.02 -9.72 0.65
CA GLY A 131 -2.31 -10.70 1.46
C GLY A 131 -2.83 -12.10 1.22
N TRP A 132 -2.06 -13.11 1.58
CA TRP A 132 -2.41 -14.49 1.37
C TRP A 132 -2.16 -15.35 2.62
N ARG A 133 -2.71 -16.56 2.66
CA ARG A 133 -2.58 -17.54 3.74
C ARG A 133 -1.25 -18.29 3.61
N TRP A 134 -0.14 -17.59 3.78
CA TRP A 134 1.19 -18.20 3.75
C TRP A 134 1.45 -19.12 4.96
N ASP A 135 0.71 -18.93 6.04
CA ASP A 135 0.64 -19.82 7.19
C ASP A 135 0.30 -21.27 6.79
N ARG A 136 -0.54 -21.47 5.77
CA ARG A 136 -0.84 -22.81 5.24
C ARG A 136 0.38 -23.60 4.76
N ILE A 137 1.36 -22.90 4.20
CA ILE A 137 2.63 -23.54 3.81
C ILE A 137 3.43 -23.95 5.05
N LEU A 138 3.37 -23.19 6.13
CA LEU A 138 4.02 -23.56 7.38
C LEU A 138 3.40 -24.81 8.00
N GLU A 139 2.07 -24.93 7.94
CA GLU A 139 1.29 -26.01 8.52
C GLU A 139 1.27 -27.29 7.67
N LEU A 140 1.15 -27.17 6.36
CA LEU A 140 0.93 -28.29 5.44
C LEU A 140 2.21 -28.68 4.68
N GLY A 141 3.10 -27.73 4.47
CA GLY A 141 4.10 -27.80 3.42
C GLY A 141 3.48 -27.75 2.01
N VAL A 142 4.30 -27.54 1.02
CA VAL A 142 3.87 -27.53 -0.39
C VAL A 142 3.29 -28.89 -0.81
N GLU A 143 3.83 -30.01 -0.32
CA GLU A 143 3.31 -31.34 -0.65
C GLU A 143 1.91 -31.58 -0.06
N GLY A 144 1.66 -31.13 1.16
CA GLY A 144 0.34 -31.18 1.79
C GLY A 144 -0.68 -30.29 1.04
N LEU A 145 -0.28 -29.05 0.69
CA LEU A 145 -1.12 -28.18 -0.13
C LEU A 145 -1.42 -28.82 -1.50
N MET A 146 -0.44 -29.42 -2.16
CA MET A 146 -0.65 -30.12 -3.43
C MET A 146 -1.57 -31.34 -3.29
N ALA A 147 -1.55 -32.04 -2.15
CA ALA A 147 -2.49 -33.11 -1.86
C ALA A 147 -3.92 -32.60 -1.78
N ARG A 148 -4.16 -31.49 -1.07
CA ARG A 148 -5.47 -30.79 -1.02
C ARG A 148 -5.92 -30.34 -2.40
N ILE A 149 -5.03 -29.76 -3.22
CA ILE A 149 -5.36 -29.34 -4.59
C ILE A 149 -5.75 -30.55 -5.47
N ARG A 150 -5.07 -31.72 -5.31
CA ARG A 150 -5.45 -32.95 -6.02
C ARG A 150 -6.82 -33.46 -5.60
N GLU A 151 -7.19 -33.29 -4.34
CA GLU A 151 -8.54 -33.61 -3.86
C GLU A 151 -9.57 -32.69 -4.50
N CYS A 152 -9.35 -31.36 -4.51
CA CYS A 152 -10.20 -30.39 -5.21
C CYS A 152 -10.30 -30.75 -6.72
N LEU A 153 -9.21 -31.18 -7.34
CA LEU A 153 -9.21 -31.60 -8.74
C LEU A 153 -10.11 -32.83 -9.01
N ARG A 154 -10.10 -33.82 -8.08
CA ARG A 154 -10.98 -35.00 -8.21
C ARG A 154 -12.46 -34.63 -8.09
N ASN A 155 -12.76 -33.67 -7.22
CA ASN A 155 -14.12 -33.22 -6.92
C ASN A 155 -14.54 -31.98 -7.74
N ALA A 156 -13.73 -31.57 -8.73
CA ALA A 156 -13.94 -30.33 -9.48
C ALA A 156 -15.25 -30.38 -10.29
N PRO A 157 -16.18 -29.41 -10.07
CA PRO A 157 -17.51 -29.44 -10.66
C PRO A 157 -17.49 -29.19 -12.17
N ASP A 158 -16.51 -28.46 -12.66
CA ASP A 158 -16.47 -28.05 -14.06
C ASP A 158 -15.02 -27.99 -14.63
N ALA A 159 -14.92 -27.66 -15.91
CA ALA A 159 -13.65 -27.55 -16.61
C ALA A 159 -12.79 -26.39 -16.10
N ARG A 160 -13.39 -25.32 -15.51
CA ARG A 160 -12.72 -24.14 -14.98
C ARG A 160 -12.00 -24.49 -13.69
N ALA A 161 -12.68 -25.15 -12.75
CA ALA A 161 -12.10 -25.67 -11.52
C ALA A 161 -10.95 -26.65 -11.80
N LYS A 162 -11.13 -27.55 -12.79
CA LYS A 162 -10.05 -28.45 -13.22
C LYS A 162 -8.83 -27.69 -13.76
N ARG A 163 -9.04 -26.62 -14.52
CA ARG A 163 -7.94 -25.77 -15.04
C ARG A 163 -7.18 -25.09 -13.91
N LEU A 164 -7.88 -24.46 -12.95
CA LEU A 164 -7.27 -23.85 -11.77
C LEU A 164 -6.37 -24.85 -11.04
N CYS A 165 -6.92 -25.99 -10.63
CA CYS A 165 -6.16 -27.01 -9.90
C CYS A 165 -4.94 -27.52 -10.68
N ARG A 166 -5.08 -27.78 -11.99
CA ARG A 166 -3.96 -28.27 -12.82
C ARG A 166 -2.87 -27.23 -12.99
N ALA A 167 -3.22 -25.96 -13.24
CA ALA A 167 -2.27 -24.85 -13.37
C ALA A 167 -1.50 -24.65 -12.06
N THR A 168 -2.20 -24.62 -10.94
CA THR A 168 -1.61 -24.49 -9.62
C THR A 168 -0.65 -25.63 -9.29
N LEU A 169 -1.02 -26.90 -9.61
CA LEU A 169 -0.11 -28.04 -9.42
C LEU A 169 1.15 -27.96 -10.30
N ILE A 170 1.06 -27.42 -11.51
CA ILE A 170 2.22 -27.19 -12.38
C ILE A 170 3.19 -26.23 -11.68
N LEU A 171 2.68 -25.10 -11.16
CA LEU A 171 3.48 -24.06 -10.57
C LEU A 171 4.09 -24.47 -9.22
N TRP A 172 3.33 -25.12 -8.32
CA TRP A 172 3.91 -25.60 -7.05
C TRP A 172 5.01 -26.65 -7.25
N ARG A 173 4.90 -27.48 -8.26
CA ARG A 173 6.01 -28.39 -8.64
C ARG A 173 7.24 -27.62 -9.09
N SER A 174 7.07 -26.51 -9.83
CA SER A 174 8.22 -25.71 -10.27
C SER A 174 8.88 -24.98 -9.08
N VAL A 175 8.11 -24.55 -8.08
CA VAL A 175 8.65 -24.00 -6.83
C VAL A 175 9.54 -25.01 -6.12
N LEU A 176 9.07 -26.26 -5.99
CA LEU A 176 9.89 -27.33 -5.37
C LEU A 176 11.15 -27.64 -6.19
N ARG A 177 11.05 -27.68 -7.53
CA ARG A 177 12.24 -27.93 -8.40
C ARG A 177 13.24 -26.78 -8.31
N TRP A 178 12.78 -25.53 -8.25
CA TRP A 178 13.63 -24.38 -8.04
C TRP A 178 14.32 -24.46 -6.67
N ASN A 179 13.60 -24.80 -5.61
CA ASN A 179 14.17 -25.02 -4.28
C ASN A 179 15.19 -26.19 -4.25
N ASP A 180 14.91 -27.31 -4.94
CA ASP A 180 15.83 -28.45 -5.03
C ASP A 180 17.17 -28.08 -5.72
N ARG A 181 17.17 -27.09 -6.63
CA ARG A 181 18.43 -26.56 -7.22
C ARG A 181 19.30 -25.86 -6.18
N HIS A 182 18.70 -25.17 -5.21
CA HIS A 182 19.44 -24.58 -4.08
C HIS A 182 20.04 -25.67 -3.18
N VAL A 183 19.29 -26.73 -2.91
CA VAL A 183 19.81 -27.88 -2.16
C VAL A 183 21.04 -28.47 -2.86
N ALA A 184 20.92 -28.74 -4.16
CA ALA A 184 22.03 -29.31 -4.93
C ALA A 184 23.27 -28.39 -4.95
N ALA A 185 23.06 -27.07 -5.10
CA ALA A 185 24.16 -26.10 -5.10
C ALA A 185 24.85 -25.98 -3.73
N LEU A 186 24.10 -26.06 -2.62
CA LEU A 186 24.62 -26.06 -1.26
C LEU A 186 25.46 -27.33 -0.99
N GLU A 187 24.96 -28.49 -1.40
CA GLU A 187 25.69 -29.79 -1.26
C GLU A 187 26.99 -29.81 -2.10
N GLU A 188 26.93 -29.27 -3.32
CA GLU A 188 28.12 -29.17 -4.17
C GLU A 188 29.17 -28.24 -3.55
N LYS A 189 28.75 -27.08 -3.05
CA LYS A 189 29.63 -26.13 -2.36
C LYS A 189 30.21 -26.74 -1.08
N ALA A 190 29.43 -27.57 -0.36
CA ALA A 190 29.87 -28.25 0.85
C ALA A 190 30.99 -29.30 0.60
N LYS A 191 31.08 -29.87 -0.61
CA LYS A 191 32.17 -30.81 -0.95
C LYS A 191 33.54 -30.12 -0.98
N ALA A 192 33.58 -28.87 -1.41
CA ALA A 192 34.79 -28.04 -1.48
C ALA A 192 35.10 -27.32 -0.16
N ALA A 193 34.20 -27.32 0.82
CA ALA A 193 34.34 -26.64 2.10
C ALA A 193 34.81 -27.60 3.20
N ALA A 194 35.38 -27.04 4.28
CA ALA A 194 35.83 -27.82 5.46
C ALA A 194 35.33 -27.18 6.76
N GLY A 195 35.41 -27.92 7.88
CA GLY A 195 35.15 -27.39 9.22
C GLY A 195 33.75 -26.76 9.39
N PRO A 196 33.67 -25.59 10.04
CA PRO A 196 32.39 -24.93 10.33
C PRO A 196 31.61 -24.56 9.08
N GLU A 197 32.26 -24.13 8.00
CA GLU A 197 31.60 -23.74 6.76
C GLU A 197 30.92 -24.94 6.08
N ARG A 198 31.59 -26.10 6.03
CA ARG A 198 30.93 -27.30 5.49
C ARG A 198 29.71 -27.70 6.31
N ARG A 199 29.77 -27.59 7.62
CA ARG A 199 28.64 -27.88 8.51
C ARG A 199 27.48 -26.94 8.22
N ARG A 200 27.74 -25.65 8.17
CA ARG A 200 26.74 -24.61 7.86
C ARG A 200 26.04 -24.89 6.52
N LEU A 201 26.78 -25.19 5.45
CA LEU A 201 26.22 -25.47 4.14
C LEU A 201 25.37 -26.75 4.15
N LEU A 202 25.75 -27.79 4.87
CA LEU A 202 24.93 -28.99 5.00
C LEU A 202 23.66 -28.77 5.84
N GLU A 203 23.74 -27.97 6.89
CA GLU A 203 22.58 -27.54 7.68
C GLU A 203 21.58 -26.75 6.82
N LEU A 204 22.05 -25.80 6.01
CA LEU A 204 21.21 -25.07 5.07
C LEU A 204 20.61 -25.97 3.97
N ALA A 205 21.38 -26.94 3.46
CA ALA A 205 20.88 -27.94 2.53
C ALA A 205 19.76 -28.79 3.15
N ALA A 206 19.94 -29.21 4.42
CA ALA A 206 18.93 -29.97 5.17
C ALA A 206 17.65 -29.10 5.43
N LEU A 207 17.82 -27.82 5.78
CA LEU A 207 16.75 -26.86 5.93
C LEU A 207 15.94 -26.73 4.62
N CYS A 208 16.61 -26.44 3.51
CA CYS A 208 15.94 -26.27 2.21
C CYS A 208 15.32 -27.57 1.67
N ARG A 209 15.90 -28.74 2.00
CA ARG A 209 15.30 -30.02 1.63
C ARG A 209 13.99 -30.26 2.36
N ARG A 210 13.89 -29.79 3.61
CA ARG A 210 12.70 -29.94 4.41
C ARG A 210 11.64 -28.91 4.07
N VAL A 211 11.97 -27.63 4.03
CA VAL A 211 11.00 -26.55 3.78
C VAL A 211 11.31 -25.79 2.48
N PRO A 212 10.28 -25.37 1.73
CA PRO A 212 8.83 -25.38 2.03
C PRO A 212 8.11 -26.71 1.70
N ARG A 213 8.82 -27.78 1.40
CA ARG A 213 8.24 -29.07 0.97
C ARG A 213 7.29 -29.66 2.02
N HIS A 214 7.73 -29.71 3.27
CA HIS A 214 7.01 -30.27 4.42
C HIS A 214 6.67 -29.21 5.45
N PRO A 215 5.76 -29.49 6.41
CA PRO A 215 5.44 -28.60 7.52
C PRO A 215 6.67 -28.11 8.28
N ALA A 216 6.68 -26.82 8.65
CA ALA A 216 7.73 -26.24 9.48
C ALA A 216 7.62 -26.74 10.93
N ARG A 217 8.77 -26.97 11.58
CA ARG A 217 8.86 -27.44 12.97
C ARG A 217 9.55 -26.45 13.89
N THR A 218 10.38 -25.57 13.34
CA THR A 218 11.16 -24.59 14.10
C THR A 218 10.91 -23.19 13.51
N PHE A 219 11.28 -22.16 14.28
CA PHE A 219 11.20 -20.77 13.81
C PHE A 219 12.04 -20.55 12.54
N HIS A 220 13.25 -21.11 12.48
CA HIS A 220 14.11 -21.01 11.29
C HIS A 220 13.44 -21.67 10.06
N GLU A 221 12.86 -22.88 10.24
CA GLU A 221 12.11 -23.55 9.17
C GLU A 221 10.90 -22.72 8.72
N ALA A 222 10.18 -22.09 9.65
CA ALA A 222 9.01 -21.25 9.34
C ALA A 222 9.41 -19.99 8.55
N VAL A 223 10.45 -19.29 8.97
CA VAL A 223 10.97 -18.11 8.27
C VAL A 223 11.48 -18.48 6.86
N GLN A 224 12.22 -19.58 6.72
CA GLN A 224 12.69 -20.06 5.41
C GLN A 224 11.52 -20.47 4.50
N ALA A 225 10.51 -21.15 5.02
CA ALA A 225 9.33 -21.55 4.25
C ALA A 225 8.53 -20.34 3.78
N PHE A 226 8.35 -19.34 4.66
CA PHE A 226 7.77 -18.06 4.29
C PHE A 226 8.59 -17.39 3.18
N HIS A 227 9.89 -17.27 3.33
CA HIS A 227 10.77 -16.61 2.38
C HIS A 227 10.69 -17.22 0.97
N VAL A 228 10.76 -18.55 0.84
CA VAL A 228 10.70 -19.25 -0.46
C VAL A 228 9.35 -19.03 -1.15
N GLN A 229 8.23 -19.19 -0.42
CA GLN A 229 6.92 -18.99 -1.02
C GLN A 229 6.68 -17.53 -1.39
N HIS A 230 7.13 -16.56 -0.57
CA HIS A 230 7.05 -15.14 -0.88
C HIS A 230 7.76 -14.83 -2.20
N LEU A 231 8.99 -15.32 -2.40
CA LEU A 231 9.71 -15.17 -3.67
C LEU A 231 8.93 -15.77 -4.85
N ALA A 232 8.32 -16.94 -4.67
CA ALA A 232 7.55 -17.60 -5.71
C ALA A 232 6.27 -16.83 -6.08
N LEU A 233 5.55 -16.28 -5.09
CA LEU A 233 4.36 -15.48 -5.34
C LEU A 233 4.71 -14.14 -5.99
N MET A 234 5.79 -13.50 -5.54
CA MET A 234 6.28 -12.28 -6.19
C MET A 234 6.82 -12.55 -7.60
N PHE A 235 7.30 -13.75 -7.88
CA PHE A 235 7.65 -14.15 -9.23
C PHE A 235 6.41 -14.34 -10.11
N GLU A 236 5.33 -14.93 -9.62
CA GLU A 236 4.06 -15.04 -10.36
C GLU A 236 3.46 -13.65 -10.61
N ASN A 237 3.26 -12.88 -9.56
CA ASN A 237 2.65 -11.55 -9.60
C ASN A 237 3.60 -10.50 -9.02
N PRO A 238 4.48 -9.92 -9.87
CA PRO A 238 5.45 -8.92 -9.43
C PRO A 238 4.82 -7.54 -9.14
N TYR A 239 3.52 -7.42 -9.21
CA TYR A 239 2.84 -6.18 -8.84
C TYR A 239 3.12 -5.90 -7.36
N GLY A 240 3.85 -4.82 -7.12
CA GLY A 240 4.24 -4.40 -5.80
C GLY A 240 3.03 -4.18 -4.90
N GLY A 241 3.22 -4.46 -3.62
CA GLY A 241 2.21 -4.22 -2.63
C GLY A 241 1.41 -5.45 -2.20
N ASN A 242 1.70 -6.65 -2.69
CA ASN A 242 1.21 -7.85 -2.03
C ASN A 242 1.97 -8.03 -0.71
N GLY A 243 1.32 -7.70 0.40
CA GLY A 243 1.97 -7.64 1.70
C GLY A 243 2.08 -8.99 2.42
N PRO A 244 3.18 -9.23 3.14
CA PRO A 244 3.28 -10.33 4.10
C PRO A 244 2.21 -10.28 5.20
N GLY A 245 1.71 -9.09 5.50
CA GLY A 245 0.67 -8.90 6.52
C GLY A 245 1.16 -9.23 7.92
N ARG A 246 0.42 -10.04 8.65
CA ARG A 246 0.61 -10.36 10.07
C ARG A 246 1.75 -11.34 10.31
N LEU A 247 2.98 -10.89 10.04
CA LEU A 247 4.18 -11.73 10.15
C LEU A 247 4.45 -12.15 11.60
N ASP A 248 4.25 -11.25 12.56
CA ASP A 248 4.37 -11.54 13.98
C ASP A 248 3.37 -12.60 14.45
N TYR A 249 2.11 -12.50 14.00
CA TYR A 249 1.03 -13.38 14.41
C TYR A 249 1.27 -14.84 13.99
N PHE A 250 1.60 -15.07 12.72
CA PHE A 250 1.72 -16.42 12.18
C PHE A 250 3.08 -17.07 12.46
N LEU A 251 4.14 -16.29 12.70
CA LEU A 251 5.46 -16.83 13.06
C LEU A 251 5.65 -17.00 14.56
N TRP A 252 4.87 -16.27 15.40
CA TRP A 252 5.04 -16.31 16.84
C TRP A 252 4.95 -17.73 17.44
N PRO A 253 3.98 -18.60 17.09
CA PRO A 253 3.88 -19.93 17.68
C PRO A 253 5.13 -20.81 17.47
N TYR A 254 5.88 -20.56 16.40
CA TYR A 254 7.14 -21.26 16.15
C TYR A 254 8.27 -20.69 16.99
N LEU A 255 8.35 -19.38 17.12
CA LEU A 255 9.37 -18.73 17.93
C LEU A 255 9.17 -18.99 19.42
N GLU A 256 7.94 -18.85 19.92
CA GLU A 256 7.59 -19.11 21.31
C GLU A 256 8.03 -20.51 21.74
N ARG A 257 7.63 -21.52 20.99
CA ARG A 257 8.00 -22.92 21.26
C ARG A 257 9.52 -23.13 21.24
N ASP A 258 10.23 -22.52 20.33
CA ASP A 258 11.69 -22.68 20.23
C ASP A 258 12.42 -21.94 21.37
N LEU A 259 11.91 -20.79 21.82
CA LEU A 259 12.41 -20.07 23.01
C LEU A 259 12.17 -20.85 24.28
N GLU A 260 10.95 -21.40 24.48
CA GLU A 260 10.61 -22.21 25.65
C GLU A 260 11.48 -23.47 25.79
N ARG A 261 11.83 -24.07 24.66
CA ARG A 261 12.70 -25.25 24.61
C ARG A 261 14.20 -24.95 24.67
N GLY A 262 14.58 -23.67 24.65
CA GLY A 262 15.96 -23.23 24.51
C GLY A 262 16.60 -23.62 23.18
N ALA A 263 15.78 -23.91 22.14
CA ALA A 263 16.27 -24.30 20.82
C ALA A 263 16.81 -23.12 20.02
N ILE A 264 16.41 -21.90 20.35
CA ILE A 264 16.95 -20.66 19.79
C ILE A 264 17.10 -19.60 20.88
N ALA A 265 18.18 -18.84 20.83
CA ALA A 265 18.36 -17.64 21.66
C ALA A 265 17.62 -16.45 21.02
N ARG A 266 17.18 -15.48 21.83
CA ARG A 266 16.47 -14.30 21.38
C ARG A 266 17.25 -13.48 20.35
N GLU A 267 18.57 -13.36 20.56
CA GLU A 267 19.49 -12.65 19.66
C GLU A 267 19.60 -13.38 18.30
N ALA A 268 19.62 -14.70 18.31
CA ALA A 268 19.65 -15.51 17.08
C ALA A 268 18.32 -15.43 16.31
N ALA A 269 17.19 -15.34 17.01
CA ALA A 269 15.89 -15.09 16.41
C ALA A 269 15.82 -13.70 15.76
N LYS A 270 16.32 -12.66 16.47
CA LYS A 270 16.43 -11.31 15.94
C LYS A 270 17.29 -11.26 14.68
N ASP A 271 18.42 -11.94 14.67
CA ASP A 271 19.30 -12.06 13.49
C ASP A 271 18.58 -12.65 12.28
N LEU A 272 17.66 -13.62 12.47
CA LEU A 272 16.85 -14.17 11.37
C LEU A 272 15.82 -13.17 10.87
N VAL A 273 15.20 -12.40 11.77
CA VAL A 273 14.26 -11.33 11.40
C VAL A 273 14.98 -10.23 10.63
N ASP A 274 16.12 -9.77 11.13
CA ASP A 274 16.94 -8.74 10.48
C ASP A 274 17.34 -9.18 9.06
N GLU A 275 17.80 -10.44 8.91
CA GLU A 275 18.16 -10.99 7.60
C GLU A 275 16.95 -11.09 6.67
N LEU A 276 15.79 -11.52 7.17
CA LEU A 276 14.55 -11.54 6.38
C LEU A 276 14.19 -10.15 5.84
N LEU A 277 14.23 -9.11 6.69
CA LEU A 277 13.94 -7.75 6.27
C LEU A 277 14.96 -7.23 5.24
N ILE A 278 16.24 -7.58 5.40
CA ILE A 278 17.28 -7.26 4.41
C ILE A 278 17.01 -7.98 3.08
N ARG A 279 16.61 -9.27 3.10
CA ARG A 279 16.29 -10.04 1.88
C ARG A 279 15.09 -9.47 1.13
N LEU A 280 14.04 -9.04 1.84
CA LEU A 280 12.90 -8.37 1.24
C LEU A 280 13.32 -7.07 0.55
N HIS A 281 14.22 -6.29 1.16
CA HIS A 281 14.76 -5.07 0.55
C HIS A 281 15.67 -5.35 -0.65
N GLU A 282 16.59 -6.32 -0.52
CA GLU A 282 17.55 -6.68 -1.57
C GLU A 282 16.84 -7.13 -2.85
N ARG A 283 15.72 -7.83 -2.72
CA ARG A 283 14.93 -8.33 -3.83
C ARG A 283 14.44 -7.23 -4.77
N ILE A 284 14.07 -6.09 -4.24
CA ILE A 284 13.57 -4.94 -5.02
C ILE A 284 14.67 -3.99 -5.50
N GLN A 285 15.94 -4.36 -5.32
CA GLN A 285 17.10 -3.64 -5.83
C GLN A 285 17.20 -2.19 -5.35
N ASN A 286 16.84 -1.94 -4.11
CA ASN A 286 16.80 -0.60 -3.49
C ASN A 286 15.87 0.41 -4.19
N HIS A 287 14.86 -0.03 -4.94
CA HIS A 287 13.85 0.86 -5.47
C HIS A 287 13.00 1.43 -4.34
N ASP A 288 13.02 2.74 -4.18
CA ASP A 288 12.09 3.44 -3.32
C ASP A 288 10.69 3.49 -3.97
N GLY A 289 9.65 3.49 -3.13
CA GLY A 289 8.25 3.48 -3.61
C GLY A 289 7.65 2.09 -3.79
N TRP A 290 8.42 1.03 -3.57
CA TRP A 290 7.89 -0.33 -3.48
C TRP A 290 7.30 -0.57 -2.10
N VAL A 291 6.13 -1.19 -2.02
CA VAL A 291 5.44 -1.37 -0.74
C VAL A 291 5.00 -2.82 -0.56
N GLU A 292 5.58 -3.47 0.43
CA GLU A 292 5.15 -4.76 0.97
C GLU A 292 4.96 -4.57 2.47
N ALA A 293 3.71 -4.55 2.91
CA ALA A 293 3.38 -4.22 4.28
C ALA A 293 3.49 -5.43 5.20
N ILE A 294 4.26 -5.27 6.26
CA ILE A 294 4.28 -6.15 7.43
C ILE A 294 3.50 -5.44 8.52
N MET A 295 2.56 -6.15 9.14
CA MET A 295 1.77 -5.64 10.26
C MET A 295 2.29 -6.22 11.57
N ALA A 296 2.45 -5.38 12.59
CA ALA A 296 2.87 -5.78 13.93
C ALA A 296 1.84 -5.36 14.98
N GLY A 297 1.48 -6.25 15.89
CA GLY A 297 0.47 -6.02 16.93
C GLY A 297 -0.96 -6.30 16.46
N GLY A 298 -1.93 -5.64 17.11
CA GLY A 298 -3.35 -5.78 16.85
C GLY A 298 -4.04 -6.85 17.67
N SER A 299 -5.13 -7.42 17.19
CA SER A 299 -6.03 -8.29 17.96
C SER A 299 -6.11 -9.71 17.41
N HIS A 300 -6.46 -10.65 18.29
CA HIS A 300 -6.97 -11.97 17.95
C HIS A 300 -8.46 -11.88 17.51
N PRO A 301 -9.00 -12.93 16.87
CA PRO A 301 -10.42 -12.98 16.50
C PRO A 301 -11.40 -12.83 17.66
N ASP A 302 -11.01 -13.14 18.89
CA ASP A 302 -11.80 -12.97 20.11
C ASP A 302 -11.70 -11.56 20.71
N GLY A 303 -10.93 -10.67 20.08
CA GLY A 303 -10.70 -9.28 20.50
C GLY A 303 -9.56 -9.10 21.51
N ALA A 304 -8.93 -10.16 22.00
CA ALA A 304 -7.76 -10.05 22.87
C ALA A 304 -6.55 -9.50 22.08
N SER A 305 -5.64 -8.80 22.75
CA SER A 305 -4.41 -8.32 22.12
C SER A 305 -3.56 -9.49 21.59
N SER A 306 -3.12 -9.42 20.36
CA SER A 306 -2.20 -10.40 19.75
C SER A 306 -0.74 -9.95 19.80
N LEU A 307 -0.48 -8.86 20.52
CA LEU A 307 0.86 -8.33 20.72
C LEU A 307 1.76 -9.38 21.39
N ASN A 308 2.93 -9.59 20.83
CA ASN A 308 3.88 -10.60 21.29
C ASN A 308 5.34 -10.11 21.09
N PRO A 309 6.34 -10.78 21.65
CA PRO A 309 7.75 -10.36 21.52
C PRO A 309 8.24 -10.18 20.09
N LEU A 310 7.68 -10.91 19.11
CA LEU A 310 8.06 -10.74 17.70
C LEU A 310 7.51 -9.44 17.11
N SER A 311 6.37 -8.92 17.61
CA SER A 311 5.84 -7.60 17.23
C SER A 311 6.83 -6.49 17.59
N TYR A 312 7.38 -6.52 18.80
CA TYR A 312 8.43 -5.58 19.23
C TYR A 312 9.70 -5.74 18.40
N MET A 313 10.11 -6.99 18.15
CA MET A 313 11.32 -7.31 17.38
C MET A 313 11.24 -6.77 15.94
N LEU A 314 10.10 -6.86 15.27
CA LEU A 314 9.92 -6.34 13.91
C LEU A 314 10.08 -4.82 13.84
N VAL A 315 9.46 -4.09 14.78
CA VAL A 315 9.56 -2.62 14.84
C VAL A 315 10.99 -2.18 15.19
N ASP A 316 11.62 -2.85 16.15
CA ASP A 316 13.02 -2.59 16.54
C ASP A 316 13.98 -2.87 15.38
N SER A 317 13.82 -4.00 14.69
CA SER A 317 14.64 -4.40 13.55
C SER A 317 14.57 -3.39 12.40
N ILE A 318 13.38 -3.01 11.95
CA ILE A 318 13.26 -2.03 10.86
C ILE A 318 13.77 -0.64 11.30
N GLY A 319 13.62 -0.30 12.58
CA GLY A 319 14.21 0.90 13.17
C GLY A 319 15.74 0.94 13.06
N ALA A 320 16.39 -0.19 13.29
CA ALA A 320 17.85 -0.35 13.24
C ALA A 320 18.41 -0.48 11.82
N LEU A 321 17.62 -1.05 10.89
CA LEU A 321 18.07 -1.45 9.54
C LEU A 321 18.11 -0.27 8.58
N ASP A 322 18.38 0.81 8.62
CA ASP A 322 18.54 1.93 7.67
C ASP A 322 18.19 1.60 6.20
N GLN A 323 16.94 1.18 5.99
CA GLN A 323 16.38 0.83 4.67
C GLN A 323 14.92 1.29 4.55
N THR A 324 14.45 1.55 3.33
CA THR A 324 13.11 2.08 3.06
C THR A 324 12.04 0.99 2.94
N HIS A 325 12.44 -0.25 2.74
CA HIS A 325 11.59 -1.43 2.51
C HIS A 325 12.10 -2.63 3.33
N PRO A 326 11.23 -3.58 3.78
CA PRO A 326 9.77 -3.54 3.71
C PRO A 326 9.16 -2.47 4.61
N SER A 327 7.88 -2.18 4.40
CA SER A 327 7.13 -1.29 5.27
C SER A 327 6.64 -2.07 6.49
N VAL A 328 7.14 -1.74 7.69
CA VAL A 328 6.65 -2.30 8.95
C VAL A 328 5.70 -1.30 9.59
N TYR A 329 4.45 -1.66 9.70
CA TYR A 329 3.37 -0.85 10.25
C TYR A 329 2.87 -1.46 11.56
N THR A 330 2.41 -0.61 12.47
CA THR A 330 1.92 -1.06 13.77
C THR A 330 0.41 -0.89 13.87
N ARG A 331 -0.25 -1.89 14.43
CA ARG A 331 -1.66 -1.88 14.81
C ARG A 331 -1.68 -1.62 16.32
N LEU A 332 -2.18 -0.46 16.70
CA LEU A 332 -2.07 0.07 18.06
C LEU A 332 -3.44 0.39 18.65
N SER A 333 -3.68 -0.06 19.87
CA SER A 333 -4.77 0.33 20.75
C SER A 333 -4.24 1.12 21.94
N LEU A 334 -5.08 1.97 22.54
CA LEU A 334 -4.76 2.61 23.82
C LEU A 334 -4.75 1.61 25.00
N ASP A 335 -5.30 0.43 24.81
CA ASP A 335 -5.28 -0.65 25.80
C ASP A 335 -3.99 -1.50 25.72
N ASP A 336 -3.15 -1.29 24.72
CA ASP A 336 -1.86 -1.96 24.61
C ASP A 336 -0.89 -1.52 25.73
N PRO A 337 0.11 -2.36 26.08
CA PRO A 337 1.12 -2.00 27.07
C PRO A 337 1.83 -0.67 26.75
N GLU A 338 2.09 0.12 27.77
CA GLU A 338 2.70 1.46 27.64
C GLU A 338 4.08 1.41 26.96
N ASP A 339 4.84 0.32 27.14
CA ASP A 339 6.14 0.13 26.49
C ASP A 339 6.02 -0.08 24.98
N PHE A 340 4.91 -0.66 24.49
CA PHE A 340 4.65 -0.74 23.05
C PHE A 340 4.27 0.62 22.46
N LEU A 341 3.51 1.43 23.22
CA LEU A 341 3.26 2.82 22.85
C LEU A 341 4.56 3.62 22.80
N ASP A 342 5.44 3.46 23.78
CA ASP A 342 6.77 4.10 23.81
C ASP A 342 7.66 3.66 22.64
N LEU A 343 7.59 2.39 22.24
CA LEU A 343 8.27 1.89 21.05
C LEU A 343 7.74 2.58 19.79
N ASN A 344 6.42 2.78 19.67
CA ASN A 344 5.81 3.49 18.54
C ASN A 344 6.21 4.97 18.51
N VAL A 345 6.28 5.64 19.65
CA VAL A 345 6.79 7.02 19.76
C VAL A 345 8.26 7.08 19.32
N ARG A 346 9.09 6.14 19.77
CA ARG A 346 10.48 6.01 19.30
C ARG A 346 10.56 5.80 17.80
N TYR A 347 9.67 4.96 17.25
CA TYR A 347 9.61 4.71 15.81
C TYR A 347 9.22 5.95 15.01
N LEU A 348 8.30 6.78 15.52
CA LEU A 348 7.98 8.08 14.93
C LEU A 348 9.18 9.04 14.95
N LEU A 349 9.91 9.11 16.08
CA LEU A 349 11.00 10.05 16.27
C LEU A 349 12.31 9.63 15.60
N HIS A 350 12.67 8.36 15.73
CA HIS A 350 13.99 7.83 15.35
C HIS A 350 13.94 6.78 14.23
N GLY A 351 12.74 6.34 13.83
CA GLY A 351 12.55 5.41 12.72
C GLY A 351 12.76 6.00 11.33
N ARG A 352 13.39 7.18 11.24
CA ARG A 352 13.66 7.88 9.98
C ARG A 352 12.44 8.00 9.09
N ASN A 353 11.34 8.53 9.65
CA ASN A 353 10.08 8.80 8.93
C ASN A 353 9.45 7.54 8.26
N ARG A 354 9.61 6.36 8.88
CA ARG A 354 9.05 5.10 8.35
C ARG A 354 7.80 4.64 9.07
N ALA A 355 7.50 5.22 10.24
CA ALA A 355 6.36 4.82 11.04
C ALA A 355 5.04 5.11 10.36
N GLN A 356 4.14 4.13 10.40
CA GLN A 356 2.73 4.26 10.08
C GLN A 356 1.94 3.45 11.10
N ILE A 357 1.00 4.12 11.76
CA ILE A 357 0.29 3.57 12.91
C ILE A 357 -1.19 3.48 12.58
N TYR A 358 -1.75 2.30 12.73
CA TYR A 358 -3.15 1.96 12.50
C TYR A 358 -3.87 1.94 13.85
N ASN A 359 -4.95 2.69 13.95
CA ASN A 359 -5.83 2.70 15.11
C ASN A 359 -6.70 1.43 15.09
N GLU A 360 -6.30 0.44 15.86
CA GLU A 360 -6.92 -0.88 15.87
C GLU A 360 -8.44 -0.85 16.08
N PRO A 361 -8.97 -0.21 17.15
CA PRO A 361 -10.42 -0.14 17.36
C PRO A 361 -11.18 0.58 16.24
N ALA A 362 -10.62 1.66 15.68
CA ALA A 362 -11.27 2.43 14.63
C ALA A 362 -11.41 1.60 13.34
N ILE A 363 -10.38 0.85 12.99
CA ILE A 363 -10.37 0.01 11.78
C ILE A 363 -11.29 -1.18 11.94
N LEU A 364 -11.22 -1.91 13.06
CA LEU A 364 -12.12 -3.04 13.34
C LEU A 364 -13.58 -2.58 13.34
N GLY A 365 -13.87 -1.42 13.96
CA GLY A 365 -15.22 -0.82 13.97
C GLY A 365 -15.71 -0.49 12.56
N ALA A 366 -14.86 0.09 11.70
CA ALA A 366 -15.21 0.37 10.32
C ALA A 366 -15.47 -0.91 9.53
N MET A 367 -14.59 -1.92 9.62
CA MET A 367 -14.75 -3.18 8.90
C MET A 367 -16.03 -3.92 9.32
N THR A 368 -16.31 -4.01 10.64
CA THR A 368 -17.51 -4.68 11.15
C THR A 368 -18.79 -3.94 10.75
N ARG A 369 -18.77 -2.60 10.74
CA ARG A 369 -19.90 -1.80 10.22
C ARG A 369 -20.17 -2.09 8.74
N HIS A 370 -19.15 -2.41 7.96
CA HIS A 370 -19.28 -2.79 6.55
C HIS A 370 -19.57 -4.29 6.34
N GLY A 371 -19.87 -5.04 7.40
CA GLY A 371 -20.32 -6.42 7.35
C GLY A 371 -19.20 -7.46 7.30
N VAL A 372 -17.96 -7.09 7.58
CA VAL A 372 -16.86 -8.05 7.76
C VAL A 372 -16.94 -8.58 9.20
N PRO A 373 -17.14 -9.89 9.42
CA PRO A 373 -17.15 -10.47 10.77
C PRO A 373 -15.86 -10.17 11.52
N LEU A 374 -15.92 -9.98 12.84
CA LEU A 374 -14.74 -9.65 13.66
C LEU A 374 -13.62 -10.68 13.50
N GLU A 375 -13.98 -11.96 13.36
CA GLU A 375 -13.03 -13.06 13.11
C GLU A 375 -12.18 -12.88 11.85
N ASP A 376 -12.77 -12.33 10.78
CA ASP A 376 -12.05 -11.98 9.57
C ASP A 376 -11.38 -10.60 9.68
N ALA A 377 -12.10 -9.63 10.26
CA ALA A 377 -11.59 -8.26 10.45
C ALA A 377 -10.31 -8.24 11.31
N ALA A 378 -10.20 -9.08 12.32
CA ALA A 378 -8.99 -9.22 13.14
C ALA A 378 -7.75 -9.58 12.29
N HIS A 379 -7.93 -10.19 11.13
CA HIS A 379 -6.87 -10.49 10.18
C HIS A 379 -6.67 -9.40 9.11
N TYR A 380 -7.12 -8.18 9.36
CA TYR A 380 -6.82 -7.11 8.40
C TYR A 380 -5.32 -6.83 8.30
N MET A 381 -4.94 -6.38 7.14
CA MET A 381 -3.61 -5.88 6.85
C MET A 381 -3.66 -4.68 5.91
N ALA A 382 -2.58 -3.94 5.81
CA ALA A 382 -2.39 -3.06 4.68
C ALA A 382 -2.01 -3.87 3.44
N GLY A 383 -2.67 -3.65 2.32
CA GLY A 383 -2.34 -4.30 1.05
C GLY A 383 -0.91 -3.95 0.62
N GLY A 384 -0.61 -2.67 0.58
CA GLY A 384 0.70 -2.12 0.26
C GLY A 384 0.95 -0.86 1.06
N CYS A 385 0.38 0.28 0.63
CA CYS A 385 0.58 1.58 1.27
C CYS A 385 -0.22 1.73 2.56
N MET A 386 -1.55 1.57 2.46
CA MET A 386 -2.46 1.80 3.58
C MET A 386 -3.80 1.07 3.41
N GLU A 387 -4.01 0.42 2.33
CA GLU A 387 -5.27 -0.20 1.92
C GLU A 387 -5.67 -1.31 2.89
N ILE A 388 -6.80 -1.14 3.56
CA ILE A 388 -7.32 -2.13 4.49
C ILE A 388 -7.89 -3.31 3.72
N SER A 389 -7.36 -4.51 3.93
CA SER A 389 -7.80 -5.74 3.29
C SER A 389 -7.75 -6.91 4.28
N VAL A 390 -8.56 -7.94 4.09
CA VAL A 390 -8.54 -9.16 4.92
C VAL A 390 -7.50 -10.13 4.38
N GLN A 391 -6.45 -10.39 5.17
CA GLN A 391 -5.37 -11.29 4.76
C GLN A 391 -5.87 -12.69 4.42
N GLY A 392 -5.61 -13.12 3.22
CA GLY A 392 -5.93 -14.48 2.76
C GLY A 392 -7.40 -14.76 2.48
N ALA A 393 -8.30 -13.80 2.66
CA ALA A 393 -9.73 -13.97 2.37
C ALA A 393 -10.24 -12.98 1.31
N ALA A 394 -9.50 -11.89 1.06
CA ALA A 394 -9.88 -10.86 0.12
C ALA A 394 -9.07 -10.93 -1.19
N CYS A 395 -9.75 -10.65 -2.29
CA CYS A 395 -9.17 -10.18 -3.53
C CYS A 395 -9.69 -8.76 -3.78
N ASP A 396 -9.38 -7.86 -2.83
CA ASP A 396 -9.69 -6.45 -2.98
C ASP A 396 -8.74 -5.91 -4.04
N LEU A 397 -9.26 -5.59 -5.20
CA LEU A 397 -8.44 -4.97 -6.23
C LEU A 397 -8.10 -3.55 -5.80
N ASN A 398 -7.21 -3.44 -4.82
CA ASN A 398 -6.77 -2.17 -4.29
C ASN A 398 -5.88 -1.43 -5.28
N TRP A 399 -5.81 -0.10 -5.14
CA TRP A 399 -4.98 0.78 -5.96
C TRP A 399 -5.35 0.78 -7.45
N THR A 400 -6.63 0.64 -7.76
CA THR A 400 -7.11 0.49 -9.13
C THR A 400 -7.28 1.81 -9.87
N ARG A 401 -7.54 2.90 -9.15
CA ARG A 401 -7.80 4.23 -9.72
C ARG A 401 -7.52 5.34 -8.70
N VAL A 402 -7.17 6.52 -9.20
CA VAL A 402 -7.15 7.79 -8.45
C VAL A 402 -8.35 8.61 -8.89
N TYR A 403 -9.14 9.08 -7.93
CA TYR A 403 -10.27 9.96 -8.16
C TYR A 403 -10.07 11.28 -7.42
N ASN A 404 -9.94 12.37 -8.17
CA ASN A 404 -9.84 13.72 -7.62
C ASN A 404 -11.25 14.31 -7.49
N VAL A 405 -11.82 14.24 -6.30
CA VAL A 405 -13.17 14.70 -6.04
C VAL A 405 -13.30 16.23 -6.09
N ALA A 406 -12.20 16.98 -5.85
CA ALA A 406 -12.18 18.42 -6.03
C ALA A 406 -12.30 18.83 -7.51
N LYS A 407 -11.85 17.99 -8.45
CA LYS A 407 -12.05 18.21 -9.89
C LYS A 407 -13.52 18.08 -10.28
N THR A 408 -14.24 17.14 -9.70
CA THR A 408 -15.70 17.04 -9.92
C THR A 408 -16.41 18.32 -9.47
N LEU A 409 -16.03 18.88 -8.31
CA LEU A 409 -16.57 20.16 -7.86
C LEU A 409 -16.27 21.28 -8.87
N GLU A 410 -15.02 21.41 -9.31
CA GLU A 410 -14.64 22.39 -10.33
C GLU A 410 -15.52 22.30 -11.58
N LEU A 411 -15.71 21.09 -12.10
CA LEU A 411 -16.48 20.86 -13.32
C LEU A 411 -17.95 21.28 -13.18
N ILE A 412 -18.60 20.93 -12.06
CA ILE A 412 -20.01 21.34 -11.85
C ILE A 412 -20.17 22.85 -11.63
N LEU A 413 -19.19 23.50 -11.04
CA LEU A 413 -19.20 24.97 -10.90
C LEU A 413 -19.06 25.68 -12.24
N ASN A 414 -18.43 25.05 -13.22
CA ASN A 414 -18.07 25.63 -14.51
C ASN A 414 -18.87 25.06 -15.71
N GLY A 415 -20.04 24.46 -15.46
CA GLY A 415 -20.89 23.96 -16.55
C GLY A 415 -20.31 22.73 -17.28
N GLY A 416 -19.61 21.88 -16.58
CA GLY A 416 -18.97 20.68 -17.10
C GLY A 416 -17.61 20.90 -17.77
N ALA A 417 -17.13 22.15 -17.84
CA ALA A 417 -15.88 22.49 -18.50
C ALA A 417 -14.72 22.65 -17.49
N ASP A 418 -13.55 22.15 -17.89
CA ASP A 418 -12.29 22.31 -17.19
C ASP A 418 -11.86 23.80 -17.16
N LEU A 419 -11.54 24.33 -16.00
CA LEU A 419 -11.11 25.73 -15.82
C LEU A 419 -9.76 26.03 -16.48
N LEU A 420 -8.88 25.05 -16.65
CA LEU A 420 -7.54 25.23 -17.22
C LEU A 420 -7.57 25.22 -18.76
N SER A 421 -8.25 24.24 -19.35
CA SER A 421 -8.28 24.03 -20.79
C SER A 421 -9.53 24.63 -21.48
N GLY A 422 -10.59 24.89 -20.73
CA GLY A 422 -11.89 25.27 -21.27
C GLY A 422 -12.66 24.14 -21.97
N GLN A 423 -12.08 22.92 -22.00
CA GLN A 423 -12.73 21.79 -22.66
C GLN A 423 -13.86 21.23 -21.79
N THR A 424 -14.99 20.87 -22.43
CA THR A 424 -16.07 20.15 -21.75
C THR A 424 -15.62 18.72 -21.44
N CYS A 425 -15.57 18.39 -20.15
CA CYS A 425 -15.18 17.07 -19.66
C CYS A 425 -16.39 16.21 -19.29
N ILE A 426 -17.48 16.82 -18.84
CA ILE A 426 -18.71 16.11 -18.44
C ILE A 426 -19.94 16.85 -18.99
N ALA A 427 -21.01 16.09 -19.24
CA ALA A 427 -22.29 16.66 -19.65
C ALA A 427 -23.05 17.24 -18.43
N HIS A 428 -22.70 18.47 -18.03
CA HIS A 428 -23.32 19.16 -16.91
C HIS A 428 -23.72 20.56 -17.32
N PRO A 429 -25.02 20.83 -17.58
CA PRO A 429 -25.46 22.11 -18.19
C PRO A 429 -25.50 23.27 -17.21
N ARG A 430 -25.48 23.02 -15.90
CA ARG A 430 -25.58 24.06 -14.86
C ARG A 430 -24.19 24.53 -14.44
N SER A 431 -24.06 25.77 -14.07
CA SER A 431 -22.87 26.39 -13.49
C SER A 431 -23.21 27.05 -12.15
N LEU A 432 -22.22 27.59 -11.43
CA LEU A 432 -22.44 28.15 -10.09
C LEU A 432 -23.63 29.13 -9.97
N PRO A 433 -23.89 30.07 -10.91
CA PRO A 433 -25.06 30.96 -10.84
C PRO A 433 -26.42 30.27 -10.99
N ASP A 434 -26.46 29.06 -11.48
CA ASP A 434 -27.70 28.33 -11.77
C ASP A 434 -28.23 27.52 -10.57
N TYR A 435 -27.50 27.50 -9.45
CA TYR A 435 -27.95 26.85 -8.23
C TYR A 435 -28.73 27.77 -7.34
N ALA A 436 -29.93 27.31 -6.92
CA ALA A 436 -30.86 28.11 -6.13
C ALA A 436 -30.35 28.43 -4.73
N ASP A 437 -29.70 27.44 -4.12
CA ASP A 437 -29.10 27.51 -2.78
C ASP A 437 -27.95 26.56 -2.64
N PHE A 438 -27.34 26.49 -1.43
CA PHE A 438 -26.20 25.62 -1.14
C PHE A 438 -26.57 24.14 -1.21
N GLU A 439 -27.74 23.73 -0.78
CA GLU A 439 -28.18 22.34 -0.80
C GLU A 439 -28.41 21.83 -2.24
N ASP A 440 -28.90 22.68 -3.13
CA ASP A 440 -29.04 22.38 -4.57
C ASP A 440 -27.66 22.14 -5.22
N LEU A 441 -26.68 23.00 -4.90
CA LEU A 441 -25.28 22.77 -5.35
C LEU A 441 -24.72 21.48 -4.80
N LEU A 442 -24.91 21.19 -3.52
CA LEU A 442 -24.39 20.00 -2.87
C LEU A 442 -25.02 18.71 -3.42
N ALA A 443 -26.34 18.74 -3.69
CA ALA A 443 -27.05 17.64 -4.34
C ALA A 443 -26.52 17.37 -5.77
N ALA A 444 -26.23 18.42 -6.53
CA ALA A 444 -25.61 18.30 -7.84
C ALA A 444 -24.21 17.69 -7.76
N PHE A 445 -23.41 18.09 -6.77
CA PHE A 445 -22.09 17.51 -6.51
C PHE A 445 -22.19 16.01 -6.17
N GLU A 446 -23.05 15.63 -5.23
CA GLU A 446 -23.25 14.23 -4.86
C GLU A 446 -23.75 13.38 -6.03
N SER A 447 -24.65 13.93 -6.85
CA SER A 447 -25.15 13.27 -8.07
C SER A 447 -24.02 12.96 -9.05
N GLU A 448 -23.13 13.93 -9.29
CA GLU A 448 -22.01 13.77 -10.22
C GLU A 448 -20.94 12.81 -9.67
N VAL A 449 -20.66 12.87 -8.36
CA VAL A 449 -19.80 11.87 -7.70
C VAL A 449 -20.38 10.47 -7.90
N GLY A 450 -21.68 10.29 -7.67
CA GLY A 450 -22.36 9.00 -7.88
C GLY A 450 -22.30 8.53 -9.33
N ARG A 451 -22.43 9.44 -10.31
CA ARG A 451 -22.27 9.12 -11.74
C ARG A 451 -20.84 8.61 -12.03
N TYR A 452 -19.84 9.35 -11.57
CA TYR A 452 -18.43 8.96 -11.72
C TYR A 452 -18.14 7.57 -11.12
N LEU A 453 -18.62 7.30 -9.92
CA LEU A 453 -18.42 6.03 -9.23
C LEU A 453 -19.04 4.85 -9.99
N ARG A 454 -20.25 5.01 -10.55
CA ARG A 454 -20.88 3.96 -11.38
C ARG A 454 -20.08 3.67 -12.65
N GLU A 455 -19.63 4.69 -13.37
CA GLU A 455 -18.80 4.52 -14.57
C GLU A 455 -17.45 3.89 -14.22
N MET A 456 -16.85 4.29 -13.09
CA MET A 456 -15.62 3.68 -12.59
C MET A 456 -15.81 2.19 -12.26
N ALA A 457 -16.91 1.81 -11.62
CA ALA A 457 -17.22 0.40 -11.34
C ALA A 457 -17.32 -0.42 -12.64
N ARG A 458 -17.98 0.09 -13.68
CA ARG A 458 -18.03 -0.54 -15.02
C ARG A 458 -16.63 -0.73 -15.61
N SER A 459 -15.79 0.31 -15.56
CA SER A 459 -14.41 0.25 -16.04
C SER A 459 -13.58 -0.78 -15.26
N LEU A 460 -13.76 -0.85 -13.95
CA LEU A 460 -13.09 -1.82 -13.08
C LEU A 460 -13.55 -3.25 -13.29
N ASP A 461 -14.85 -3.47 -13.56
CA ASP A 461 -15.39 -4.78 -13.91
C ASP A 461 -14.74 -5.32 -15.20
N ILE A 462 -14.60 -4.46 -16.22
CA ILE A 462 -13.91 -4.79 -17.47
C ILE A 462 -12.44 -5.13 -17.20
N ALA A 463 -11.74 -4.28 -16.45
CA ALA A 463 -10.32 -4.48 -16.11
C ALA A 463 -10.11 -5.78 -15.35
N SER A 464 -10.96 -6.08 -14.35
CA SER A 464 -10.93 -7.31 -13.55
C SER A 464 -11.14 -8.56 -14.42
N GLU A 465 -12.11 -8.52 -15.35
CA GLU A 465 -12.33 -9.64 -16.29
C GLU A 465 -11.13 -9.90 -17.20
N CYS A 466 -10.58 -8.83 -17.77
CA CYS A 466 -9.40 -8.94 -18.61
C CYS A 466 -8.19 -9.45 -17.84
N TYR A 467 -8.01 -9.01 -16.59
CA TYR A 467 -6.93 -9.46 -15.73
C TYR A 467 -7.08 -10.97 -15.42
N ALA A 468 -8.24 -11.41 -14.95
CA ALA A 468 -8.51 -12.81 -14.65
C ALA A 468 -8.33 -13.73 -15.89
N ALA A 469 -8.66 -13.23 -17.09
CA ALA A 469 -8.54 -13.99 -18.33
C ALA A 469 -7.09 -14.11 -18.82
N TRP A 470 -6.33 -13.00 -18.75
CA TRP A 470 -5.04 -12.89 -19.43
C TRP A 470 -3.82 -12.83 -18.48
N ARG A 471 -4.06 -12.70 -17.17
CA ARG A 471 -3.00 -12.68 -16.16
C ARG A 471 -3.42 -13.37 -14.86
N PRO A 472 -3.89 -14.62 -14.91
CA PRO A 472 -4.34 -15.33 -13.72
C PRO A 472 -3.20 -15.58 -12.74
N CYS A 473 -3.49 -15.47 -11.43
CA CYS A 473 -2.56 -15.72 -10.34
C CYS A 473 -2.87 -17.06 -9.67
N TYR A 474 -2.30 -18.14 -10.18
CA TYR A 474 -2.63 -19.51 -9.76
C TYR A 474 -2.00 -19.91 -8.42
N LEU A 475 -0.73 -19.51 -8.14
CA LEU A 475 -0.10 -19.73 -6.84
C LEU A 475 -0.84 -18.95 -5.77
N LEU A 476 -1.04 -17.66 -6.01
CA LEU A 476 -1.74 -16.78 -5.08
C LEU A 476 -3.16 -17.30 -4.78
N SER A 477 -3.94 -17.68 -5.81
CA SER A 477 -5.29 -18.21 -5.63
C SER A 477 -5.35 -19.48 -4.77
N SER A 478 -4.30 -20.30 -4.75
CA SER A 478 -4.25 -21.49 -3.87
C SER A 478 -4.03 -21.17 -2.40
N LEU A 479 -3.65 -19.93 -2.09
CA LEU A 479 -3.41 -19.41 -0.76
C LEU A 479 -4.41 -18.30 -0.37
N VAL A 480 -5.48 -18.13 -1.13
CA VAL A 480 -6.64 -17.30 -0.80
C VAL A 480 -7.81 -18.23 -0.49
N ASP A 481 -8.49 -17.93 0.62
CA ASP A 481 -9.63 -18.73 1.12
C ASP A 481 -10.73 -18.84 0.06
N GLU A 482 -11.34 -20.01 0.02
CA GLU A 482 -12.46 -20.39 -0.84
C GLU A 482 -12.13 -20.53 -2.35
N CYS A 483 -10.99 -20.04 -2.83
CA CYS A 483 -10.65 -20.15 -4.26
C CYS A 483 -10.59 -21.60 -4.76
N LEU A 484 -9.99 -22.50 -4.00
CA LEU A 484 -9.89 -23.91 -4.35
C LEU A 484 -11.24 -24.62 -4.22
N GLU A 485 -12.01 -24.33 -3.19
CA GLU A 485 -13.30 -24.87 -2.90
C GLU A 485 -14.35 -24.44 -3.95
N ARG A 486 -14.34 -23.17 -4.33
CA ARG A 486 -15.18 -22.60 -5.41
C ARG A 486 -14.69 -23.00 -6.81
N GLY A 487 -13.47 -23.50 -6.92
CA GLY A 487 -12.83 -23.82 -8.20
C GLY A 487 -12.62 -22.61 -9.10
N ARG A 488 -12.38 -21.43 -8.51
CA ARG A 488 -12.24 -20.15 -9.22
C ARG A 488 -10.97 -19.42 -8.80
N GLU A 489 -10.35 -18.79 -9.78
CA GLU A 489 -9.22 -17.88 -9.56
C GLU A 489 -9.68 -16.69 -8.71
N GLN A 490 -8.79 -16.12 -7.90
CA GLN A 490 -9.13 -15.07 -6.92
C GLN A 490 -9.88 -13.88 -7.54
N GLN A 491 -9.46 -13.40 -8.71
CA GLN A 491 -10.08 -12.25 -9.38
C GLN A 491 -11.32 -12.64 -10.20
N ASP A 492 -11.62 -13.93 -10.24
CA ASP A 492 -12.73 -14.50 -10.95
C ASP A 492 -13.83 -15.00 -10.00
N GLY A 493 -13.96 -14.36 -8.85
CA GLY A 493 -14.94 -14.68 -7.81
C GLY A 493 -14.54 -15.86 -6.92
N GLY A 494 -13.23 -16.18 -6.85
CA GLY A 494 -12.73 -17.24 -5.99
C GLY A 494 -12.63 -16.81 -4.51
N ALA A 495 -12.21 -15.60 -4.24
CA ALA A 495 -12.06 -15.06 -2.90
C ALA A 495 -13.40 -14.85 -2.19
N ARG A 496 -13.37 -14.77 -0.84
CA ARG A 496 -14.55 -14.47 -0.03
C ARG A 496 -15.00 -13.03 -0.18
N TYR A 497 -14.06 -12.08 -0.15
CA TYR A 497 -14.29 -10.65 -0.32
C TYR A 497 -13.73 -10.21 -1.65
N HIS A 498 -14.50 -9.39 -2.37
CA HIS A 498 -14.18 -9.00 -3.74
C HIS A 498 -14.52 -7.53 -4.01
N ASP A 499 -13.92 -6.63 -3.22
CA ASP A 499 -14.15 -5.19 -3.34
C ASP A 499 -13.13 -4.54 -4.29
N TYR A 500 -13.48 -3.37 -4.84
CA TYR A 500 -12.55 -2.57 -5.64
C TYR A 500 -12.09 -1.35 -4.85
N GLY A 501 -10.81 -1.36 -4.45
CA GLY A 501 -10.17 -0.26 -3.76
C GLY A 501 -9.69 0.82 -4.73
N PHE A 502 -10.04 2.08 -4.47
CA PHE A 502 -9.59 3.23 -5.26
C PHE A 502 -9.22 4.40 -4.35
N ALA A 503 -8.20 5.16 -4.79
CA ALA A 503 -7.73 6.31 -4.04
C ALA A 503 -8.62 7.52 -4.28
N ILE A 504 -8.99 8.22 -3.21
CA ILE A 504 -9.65 9.52 -3.25
C ILE A 504 -8.68 10.59 -2.79
N VAL A 505 -8.53 11.62 -3.62
CA VAL A 505 -7.75 12.82 -3.31
C VAL A 505 -8.63 14.07 -3.39
N GLY A 506 -8.24 15.14 -2.70
CA GLY A 506 -8.90 16.44 -2.80
C GLY A 506 -10.21 16.59 -2.03
N LEU A 507 -10.61 15.61 -1.17
CA LEU A 507 -11.86 15.74 -0.39
C LEU A 507 -11.83 16.98 0.53
N THR A 508 -10.74 17.18 1.27
CA THR A 508 -10.58 18.31 2.17
C THR A 508 -10.57 19.65 1.41
N SER A 509 -10.00 19.65 0.20
CA SER A 509 -10.00 20.83 -0.69
C SER A 509 -11.38 21.13 -1.25
N ALA A 510 -12.18 20.10 -1.57
CA ALA A 510 -13.58 20.26 -1.96
C ALA A 510 -14.43 20.79 -0.79
N ALA A 511 -14.19 20.27 0.42
CA ALA A 511 -14.88 20.74 1.63
C ALA A 511 -14.63 22.22 1.90
N ASP A 512 -13.38 22.66 1.83
CA ASP A 512 -13.02 24.07 2.03
C ASP A 512 -13.62 24.98 0.95
N SER A 513 -13.58 24.56 -0.32
CA SER A 513 -14.17 25.28 -1.42
C SER A 513 -15.71 25.40 -1.29
N LEU A 514 -16.36 24.30 -0.93
CA LEU A 514 -17.82 24.32 -0.67
C LEU A 514 -18.18 25.18 0.53
N ASN A 515 -17.38 25.16 1.62
CA ASN A 515 -17.57 26.03 2.77
C ASN A 515 -17.43 27.52 2.39
N ALA A 516 -16.46 27.84 1.55
CA ALA A 516 -16.25 29.20 1.05
C ALA A 516 -17.44 29.67 0.18
N ILE A 517 -17.96 28.81 -0.69
CA ILE A 517 -19.16 29.10 -1.50
C ILE A 517 -20.38 29.24 -0.60
N ARG A 518 -20.61 28.35 0.34
CA ARG A 518 -21.72 28.40 1.30
C ARG A 518 -21.76 29.75 2.00
N ARG A 519 -20.66 30.16 2.60
CA ARG A 519 -20.58 31.42 3.33
C ARG A 519 -20.59 32.62 2.41
N GLY A 520 -19.73 32.62 1.38
CA GLY A 520 -19.51 33.81 0.54
C GLY A 520 -20.68 34.13 -0.38
N VAL A 521 -21.32 33.12 -0.97
CA VAL A 521 -22.39 33.28 -1.96
C VAL A 521 -23.79 33.18 -1.34
N PHE A 522 -24.05 32.17 -0.51
CA PHE A 522 -25.41 31.86 -0.08
C PHE A 522 -25.77 32.43 1.29
N GLU A 523 -24.88 32.42 2.29
CA GLU A 523 -25.16 32.91 3.64
C GLU A 523 -24.85 34.38 3.80
N GLU A 524 -23.59 34.80 3.77
CA GLU A 524 -23.13 36.18 3.97
C GLU A 524 -23.32 37.07 2.70
N ARG A 525 -23.44 36.44 1.54
CA ARG A 525 -23.73 37.06 0.25
C ARG A 525 -22.83 38.25 -0.12
N PHE A 526 -21.53 38.14 0.24
CA PHE A 526 -20.58 39.22 -0.06
C PHE A 526 -19.97 39.11 -1.47
N VAL A 527 -20.28 38.05 -2.21
CA VAL A 527 -19.91 37.87 -3.61
C VAL A 527 -21.09 37.23 -4.38
N ALA A 528 -21.40 37.74 -5.54
CA ALA A 528 -22.38 37.12 -6.42
C ALA A 528 -21.81 35.85 -7.04
N ALA A 529 -22.64 34.81 -7.25
CA ALA A 529 -22.20 33.51 -7.84
C ALA A 529 -21.49 33.69 -9.19
N GLY A 530 -22.02 34.55 -10.07
CA GLY A 530 -21.40 34.87 -11.37
C GLY A 530 -20.08 35.62 -11.25
N GLU A 531 -19.90 36.45 -10.23
CA GLU A 531 -18.64 37.14 -9.97
C GLU A 531 -17.57 36.15 -9.48
N LEU A 532 -17.93 35.27 -8.54
CA LEU A 532 -17.02 34.21 -8.09
C LEU A 532 -16.60 33.32 -9.26
N LEU A 533 -17.52 32.89 -10.11
CA LEU A 533 -17.19 32.06 -11.27
C LEU A 533 -16.23 32.78 -12.24
N ARG A 534 -16.41 34.08 -12.49
CA ARG A 534 -15.47 34.89 -13.29
C ARG A 534 -14.09 34.96 -12.64
N ALA A 535 -14.03 35.15 -11.32
CA ALA A 535 -12.77 35.15 -10.57
C ALA A 535 -12.02 33.79 -10.66
N LEU A 536 -12.73 32.68 -10.56
CA LEU A 536 -12.16 31.35 -10.73
C LEU A 536 -11.59 31.12 -12.14
N ARG A 537 -12.38 31.52 -13.19
CA ARG A 537 -11.94 31.44 -14.59
C ARG A 537 -10.71 32.33 -14.88
N ALA A 538 -10.63 33.48 -14.21
CA ALA A 538 -9.48 34.38 -14.31
C ALA A 538 -8.30 33.98 -13.38
N ASN A 539 -8.33 32.85 -12.71
CA ASN A 539 -7.34 32.46 -11.70
C ASN A 539 -7.08 33.58 -10.68
N TYR A 540 -8.15 34.33 -10.32
CA TYR A 540 -8.14 35.51 -9.47
C TYR A 540 -7.39 36.74 -10.04
N GLU A 541 -6.95 36.72 -11.29
CA GLU A 541 -6.40 37.93 -11.91
C GLU A 541 -7.42 39.04 -11.96
N GLY A 542 -7.11 40.19 -11.38
CA GLY A 542 -8.06 41.31 -11.22
C GLY A 542 -9.06 41.15 -10.05
N PHE A 543 -9.05 40.04 -9.33
CA PHE A 543 -9.96 39.73 -8.20
C PHE A 543 -9.23 39.52 -6.87
N GLU A 544 -8.04 40.08 -6.68
CA GLU A 544 -7.22 39.85 -5.50
C GLU A 544 -7.90 40.18 -4.17
N PRO A 545 -8.69 41.30 -4.04
CA PRO A 545 -9.43 41.57 -2.80
C PRO A 545 -10.45 40.48 -2.47
N LEU A 546 -11.13 39.93 -3.49
CA LEU A 546 -12.05 38.81 -3.29
C LEU A 546 -11.30 37.54 -2.87
N ARG A 547 -10.20 37.23 -3.55
CA ARG A 547 -9.34 36.08 -3.20
C ARG A 547 -8.92 36.13 -1.73
N LEU A 548 -8.41 37.27 -1.27
CA LEU A 548 -7.99 37.45 0.13
C LEU A 548 -9.15 37.36 1.12
N ARG A 549 -10.36 37.79 0.73
CA ARG A 549 -11.56 37.65 1.58
C ARG A 549 -11.95 36.18 1.71
N LEU A 550 -11.98 35.43 0.60
CA LEU A 550 -12.28 34.00 0.57
C LEU A 550 -11.25 33.19 1.37
N SER A 551 -9.94 33.52 1.25
CA SER A 551 -8.88 32.83 1.97
C SER A 551 -8.95 32.98 3.50
N ARG A 552 -9.67 33.98 4.02
CA ARG A 552 -9.89 34.20 5.46
C ARG A 552 -11.07 33.42 6.03
N ILE A 553 -11.88 32.78 5.18
CA ILE A 553 -12.96 31.90 5.64
C ILE A 553 -12.34 30.72 6.38
N ARG A 554 -12.87 30.45 7.56
CA ARG A 554 -12.43 29.29 8.38
C ARG A 554 -12.61 28.00 7.59
N ARG A 555 -11.62 27.13 7.66
CA ARG A 555 -11.55 25.87 6.90
C ARG A 555 -11.64 24.66 7.81
N TYR A 556 -11.85 23.50 7.23
CA TYR A 556 -11.66 22.23 7.92
C TYR A 556 -10.25 22.16 8.52
N GLY A 557 -10.14 21.79 9.80
CA GLY A 557 -8.88 21.75 10.53
C GLY A 557 -8.53 23.01 11.31
N SER A 558 -9.32 24.09 11.18
CA SER A 558 -9.13 25.32 11.94
C SER A 558 -9.93 25.36 13.27
N GLY A 559 -10.58 24.25 13.66
CA GLY A 559 -11.45 24.18 14.83
C GLY A 559 -12.80 24.89 14.63
N ASP A 560 -13.20 25.16 13.38
CA ASP A 560 -14.54 25.67 13.06
C ASP A 560 -15.54 24.51 12.95
N PRO A 561 -16.51 24.38 13.88
CA PRO A 561 -17.42 23.22 13.89
C PRO A 561 -18.25 23.10 12.61
N ALA A 562 -18.57 24.22 11.94
CA ALA A 562 -19.38 24.20 10.71
C ALA A 562 -18.56 23.73 9.50
N ALA A 563 -17.28 24.07 9.45
CA ALA A 563 -16.36 23.56 8.41
C ALA A 563 -16.07 22.07 8.63
N ASP A 564 -15.83 21.66 9.88
CA ASP A 564 -15.58 20.25 10.23
C ASP A 564 -16.84 19.39 9.97
N ALA A 565 -18.04 19.87 10.30
CA ALA A 565 -19.29 19.18 10.00
C ALA A 565 -19.52 19.01 8.48
N LEU A 566 -19.18 20.01 7.66
CA LEU A 566 -19.27 19.90 6.21
C LEU A 566 -18.29 18.87 5.66
N ALA A 567 -17.03 18.85 6.13
CA ALA A 567 -16.06 17.87 5.75
C ALA A 567 -16.53 16.44 6.10
N ASN A 568 -17.12 16.27 7.29
CA ASN A 568 -17.70 14.99 7.72
C ASN A 568 -18.91 14.57 6.85
N ARG A 569 -19.78 15.53 6.48
CA ARG A 569 -20.90 15.28 5.57
C ARG A 569 -20.43 14.79 4.20
N LEU A 570 -19.40 15.41 3.64
CA LEU A 570 -18.80 14.99 2.36
C LEU A 570 -18.16 13.61 2.45
N LEU A 571 -17.41 13.33 3.53
CA LEU A 571 -16.83 12.02 3.78
C LEU A 571 -17.94 10.95 3.79
N GLY A 572 -18.98 11.16 4.58
CA GLY A 572 -20.13 10.25 4.67
C GLY A 572 -20.85 10.06 3.33
N GLY A 573 -21.09 11.15 2.59
CA GLY A 573 -21.75 11.14 1.28
C GLY A 573 -20.96 10.33 0.25
N VAL A 574 -19.68 10.58 0.12
CA VAL A 574 -18.80 9.86 -0.83
C VAL A 574 -18.67 8.38 -0.45
N CYS A 575 -18.48 8.05 0.84
CA CYS A 575 -18.39 6.67 1.30
C CYS A 575 -19.70 5.91 1.08
N ARG A 576 -20.85 6.53 1.36
CA ARG A 576 -22.15 5.93 1.10
C ARG A 576 -22.35 5.63 -0.38
N LEU A 577 -22.12 6.60 -1.26
CA LEU A 577 -22.23 6.42 -2.72
C LEU A 577 -21.32 5.32 -3.24
N ALA A 578 -20.08 5.22 -2.73
CA ALA A 578 -19.15 4.17 -3.08
C ALA A 578 -19.65 2.80 -2.63
N THR A 579 -20.08 2.68 -1.37
CA THR A 579 -20.56 1.41 -0.80
C THR A 579 -21.87 0.93 -1.45
N GLU A 580 -22.73 1.83 -1.89
CA GLU A 580 -23.97 1.54 -2.62
C GLU A 580 -23.73 1.18 -4.10
N THR A 581 -22.53 1.42 -4.64
CA THR A 581 -22.19 1.08 -6.03
C THR A 581 -21.73 -0.38 -6.11
N PRO A 582 -22.51 -1.28 -6.72
CA PRO A 582 -22.18 -2.69 -6.81
C PRO A 582 -21.04 -2.94 -7.81
N THR A 583 -20.24 -3.96 -7.54
CA THR A 583 -19.23 -4.50 -8.43
C THR A 583 -19.46 -5.98 -8.68
N ARG A 584 -18.61 -6.62 -9.49
CA ARG A 584 -18.71 -8.07 -9.75
C ARG A 584 -18.67 -8.88 -8.46
N PHE A 585 -19.32 -10.04 -8.49
CA PHE A 585 -19.32 -11.06 -7.42
C PHE A 585 -19.89 -10.57 -6.08
N GLY A 586 -20.73 -9.51 -6.11
CA GLY A 586 -21.36 -8.96 -4.91
C GLY A 586 -20.44 -8.06 -4.09
N GLY A 587 -19.31 -7.67 -4.64
CA GLY A 587 -18.42 -6.68 -4.05
C GLY A 587 -18.94 -5.25 -4.19
N ARG A 588 -18.19 -4.28 -3.67
CA ARG A 588 -18.49 -2.84 -3.64
C ARG A 588 -17.25 -2.03 -3.98
N LEU A 589 -17.46 -0.75 -4.27
CA LEU A 589 -16.36 0.19 -4.30
C LEU A 589 -15.89 0.49 -2.88
N LYS A 590 -14.57 0.54 -2.69
CA LYS A 590 -13.89 0.69 -1.40
C LYS A 590 -13.04 1.96 -1.39
N PRO A 591 -13.58 3.08 -0.90
CA PRO A 591 -12.88 4.36 -0.92
C PRO A 591 -11.69 4.36 0.04
N MET A 592 -10.55 4.85 -0.44
CA MET A 592 -9.30 4.96 0.28
C MET A 592 -8.79 6.41 0.21
N PHE A 593 -8.67 7.07 1.36
CA PHE A 593 -8.27 8.48 1.40
C PHE A 593 -6.78 8.62 1.61
N PHE A 594 -6.03 8.72 0.52
CA PHE A 594 -4.57 8.96 0.54
C PHE A 594 -4.08 9.47 -0.82
N ASN A 595 -2.95 10.16 -0.82
CA ASN A 595 -2.46 10.78 -2.04
C ASN A 595 -1.30 10.05 -2.73
N PHE A 596 -0.62 9.12 -2.06
CA PHE A 596 0.59 8.47 -2.58
C PHE A 596 1.58 9.51 -3.15
N VAL A 597 1.94 9.41 -4.44
CA VAL A 597 2.79 10.37 -5.16
C VAL A 597 1.99 11.38 -6.01
N TRP A 598 0.65 11.31 -5.98
CA TRP A 598 -0.19 12.04 -6.92
C TRP A 598 -0.49 13.49 -6.53
N THR A 599 -0.15 13.94 -5.31
CA THR A 599 -0.43 15.31 -4.87
C THR A 599 0.03 16.37 -5.87
N PRO A 600 1.28 16.34 -6.41
CA PRO A 600 1.71 17.33 -7.39
C PRO A 600 0.90 17.30 -8.69
N GLU A 601 0.68 16.10 -9.24
CA GLU A 601 -0.04 15.93 -10.50
C GLU A 601 -1.50 16.34 -10.36
N GLU A 602 -2.19 15.84 -9.35
CA GLU A 602 -3.61 16.13 -9.14
C GLU A 602 -3.88 17.60 -8.76
N SER A 603 -2.90 18.25 -8.10
CA SER A 603 -2.98 19.69 -7.87
C SER A 603 -2.88 20.48 -9.18
N ARG A 604 -1.95 20.12 -10.08
CA ARG A 604 -1.80 20.78 -11.39
C ARG A 604 -3.02 20.64 -12.30
N ARG A 605 -3.83 19.61 -12.10
CA ARG A 605 -5.08 19.39 -12.84
C ARG A 605 -6.23 20.25 -12.36
N LEU A 606 -6.07 20.99 -11.25
CA LEU A 606 -7.11 21.88 -10.70
C LEU A 606 -6.86 23.33 -11.10
N GLY A 607 -7.92 23.99 -11.54
CA GLY A 607 -8.00 25.43 -11.67
C GLY A 607 -8.03 26.13 -10.31
N ALA A 608 -8.34 27.44 -10.32
CA ALA A 608 -8.52 28.19 -9.08
C ALA A 608 -9.70 27.64 -8.27
N ARG A 609 -9.56 27.63 -6.95
CA ARG A 609 -10.54 27.09 -6.01
C ARG A 609 -11.26 28.20 -5.23
N ALA A 610 -12.51 27.95 -4.87
CA ALA A 610 -13.34 28.94 -4.18
C ALA A 610 -12.85 29.31 -2.77
N ASP A 611 -11.96 28.51 -2.18
CA ASP A 611 -11.28 28.80 -0.92
C ASP A 611 -10.10 29.80 -1.06
N GLY A 612 -9.97 30.45 -2.21
CA GLY A 612 -8.98 31.49 -2.49
C GLY A 612 -7.61 30.96 -2.93
N LEU A 613 -7.50 29.66 -3.23
CA LEU A 613 -6.28 29.08 -3.77
C LEU A 613 -6.27 29.18 -5.32
N ARG A 614 -5.09 29.46 -5.89
CA ARG A 614 -4.90 29.58 -7.32
C ARG A 614 -4.76 28.22 -7.99
N ALA A 615 -4.82 28.20 -9.30
CA ALA A 615 -4.60 27.02 -10.12
C ALA A 615 -3.27 26.34 -9.78
N GLY A 616 -3.28 25.02 -9.61
CA GLY A 616 -2.12 24.21 -9.33
C GLY A 616 -1.61 24.25 -7.87
N GLU A 617 -2.17 25.10 -7.01
CA GLU A 617 -1.81 25.09 -5.59
C GLU A 617 -2.21 23.77 -4.92
N ARG A 618 -1.42 23.35 -3.91
CA ARG A 618 -1.48 21.98 -3.36
C ARG A 618 -2.85 21.67 -2.73
N ILE A 619 -3.31 20.45 -2.98
CA ILE A 619 -4.44 19.83 -2.27
C ILE A 619 -3.99 19.23 -0.95
N GLY A 620 -4.93 19.03 -0.02
CA GLY A 620 -4.69 18.32 1.24
C GLY A 620 -4.24 16.87 1.02
N HIS A 621 -3.42 16.34 1.91
CA HIS A 621 -2.90 14.99 1.85
C HIS A 621 -3.80 14.01 2.62
N GLY A 622 -4.49 13.10 1.92
CA GLY A 622 -5.49 12.22 2.53
C GLY A 622 -6.58 13.02 3.23
N MET A 623 -6.80 12.73 4.49
CA MET A 623 -7.74 13.46 5.35
C MET A 623 -7.09 14.57 6.19
N THR A 624 -5.80 14.82 6.00
CA THR A 624 -5.12 15.95 6.66
C THR A 624 -5.74 17.27 6.19
N PRO A 625 -6.03 18.22 7.10
CA PRO A 625 -6.44 19.56 6.71
C PRO A 625 -5.43 20.21 5.75
N GLN A 626 -5.91 21.05 4.84
CA GLN A 626 -5.01 21.80 3.98
C GLN A 626 -4.07 22.67 4.82
N GLN A 627 -2.86 22.87 4.34
CA GLN A 627 -1.84 23.65 5.05
C GLN A 627 -2.36 25.04 5.47
N ALA A 628 -3.05 25.72 4.58
CA ALA A 628 -3.64 27.02 4.84
C ALA A 628 -4.73 27.03 5.94
N ALA A 629 -5.20 25.85 6.37
CA ALA A 629 -6.19 25.70 7.44
C ALA A 629 -5.59 25.55 8.84
N MET A 630 -4.30 25.16 8.94
CA MET A 630 -3.66 24.84 10.23
C MET A 630 -3.11 26.07 10.96
N THR A 631 -3.80 27.21 10.88
CA THR A 631 -3.39 28.48 11.50
C THR A 631 -3.43 28.47 13.03
N ASP A 632 -4.26 27.61 13.63
CA ASP A 632 -4.45 27.50 15.06
C ASP A 632 -3.66 26.32 15.68
N GLY A 633 -2.63 25.86 14.96
CA GLY A 633 -1.69 24.85 15.39
C GLY A 633 -2.12 23.39 15.10
N ILE A 634 -1.13 22.50 15.19
CA ILE A 634 -1.28 21.08 14.86
C ILE A 634 -2.33 20.36 15.73
N THR A 635 -2.44 20.72 17.00
CA THR A 635 -3.40 20.09 17.93
C THR A 635 -4.84 20.39 17.53
N THR A 636 -5.14 21.62 17.13
CA THR A 636 -6.47 22.00 16.62
C THR A 636 -6.80 21.27 15.34
N ALA A 637 -5.87 21.23 14.40
CA ALA A 637 -6.03 20.50 13.15
C ALA A 637 -6.24 18.99 13.36
N MET A 638 -5.50 18.40 14.31
CA MET A 638 -5.65 16.99 14.68
C MET A 638 -7.00 16.71 15.35
N ASN A 639 -7.49 17.61 16.20
CA ASN A 639 -8.81 17.46 16.80
C ASN A 639 -9.93 17.50 15.76
N SER A 640 -9.90 18.43 14.82
CA SER A 640 -10.83 18.49 13.70
C SER A 640 -10.78 17.21 12.86
N CYS A 641 -9.57 16.74 12.55
CA CYS A 641 -9.37 15.51 11.80
C CYS A 641 -9.92 14.28 12.55
N ALA A 642 -9.62 14.16 13.83
CA ALA A 642 -10.06 13.03 14.66
C ALA A 642 -11.58 13.03 14.96
N SER A 643 -12.27 14.15 14.75
CA SER A 643 -13.72 14.26 14.94
C SER A 643 -14.57 13.72 13.79
N LEU A 644 -13.95 13.36 12.67
CA LEU A 644 -14.65 12.77 11.53
C LEU A 644 -15.13 11.34 11.84
N ASP A 645 -16.28 10.96 11.26
CA ASP A 645 -16.80 9.57 11.38
C ASP A 645 -16.06 8.63 10.42
N TYR A 646 -14.90 8.15 10.83
CA TYR A 646 -14.14 7.17 10.05
C TYR A 646 -14.78 5.77 10.01
N SER A 647 -15.83 5.51 10.79
CA SER A 647 -16.54 4.22 10.74
C SER A 647 -17.23 3.97 9.39
N VAL A 648 -17.42 5.02 8.58
CA VAL A 648 -17.97 4.91 7.21
C VAL A 648 -16.92 4.55 6.17
N VAL A 649 -15.63 4.55 6.52
CA VAL A 649 -14.52 4.36 5.59
C VAL A 649 -14.09 2.90 5.55
N SER A 650 -14.38 2.20 4.46
CA SER A 650 -14.08 0.77 4.32
C SER A 650 -12.64 0.49 3.85
N GLY A 651 -12.00 1.42 3.14
CA GLY A 651 -10.69 1.21 2.51
C GLY A 651 -9.50 1.81 3.26
N GLY A 652 -9.76 2.63 4.28
CA GLY A 652 -8.76 3.32 5.08
C GLY A 652 -8.62 4.80 4.78
N ALA A 653 -8.24 5.58 5.79
CA ALA A 653 -8.03 7.02 5.69
C ALA A 653 -6.73 7.43 6.40
N THR A 654 -5.82 8.02 5.63
CA THR A 654 -4.52 8.47 6.16
C THR A 654 -4.56 9.94 6.54
N THR A 655 -3.75 10.24 7.56
CA THR A 655 -3.38 11.61 7.90
C THR A 655 -1.87 11.73 7.95
N MET A 656 -1.36 12.89 7.53
CA MET A 656 0.07 13.20 7.50
C MET A 656 0.36 14.35 8.45
N TRP A 657 1.23 14.11 9.44
CA TRP A 657 1.59 15.06 10.49
C TRP A 657 3.10 15.28 10.49
N ASP A 658 3.52 16.35 9.85
CA ASP A 658 4.94 16.72 9.79
C ASP A 658 5.26 17.68 10.95
N VAL A 659 6.02 17.19 11.92
CA VAL A 659 6.36 17.91 13.15
C VAL A 659 7.83 18.30 13.11
N ALA A 660 8.11 19.58 13.30
CA ALA A 660 9.50 20.02 13.33
C ALA A 660 10.25 19.41 14.54
N PRO A 661 11.51 18.97 14.36
CA PRO A 661 12.27 18.27 15.41
C PRO A 661 12.33 19.00 16.75
N ASP A 662 12.36 20.34 16.74
CA ASP A 662 12.40 21.16 17.96
C ASP A 662 11.16 20.99 18.85
N PHE A 663 10.04 20.56 18.27
CA PHE A 663 8.78 20.30 18.97
C PHE A 663 8.45 18.80 19.10
N ALA A 664 9.15 17.95 18.36
CA ALA A 664 8.92 16.51 18.35
C ALA A 664 9.60 15.82 19.54
N THR A 665 9.27 16.21 20.79
CA THR A 665 9.74 15.49 21.97
C THR A 665 8.94 14.20 22.19
N PRO A 666 9.49 13.20 22.92
CA PRO A 666 8.76 11.96 23.22
C PRO A 666 7.40 12.22 23.89
N GLU A 667 7.34 13.17 24.83
CA GLU A 667 6.12 13.50 25.57
C GLU A 667 5.07 14.13 24.64
N ILE A 668 5.47 15.07 23.77
CA ILE A 668 4.59 15.72 22.81
C ILE A 668 4.08 14.70 21.78
N MET A 669 4.97 13.90 21.21
CA MET A 669 4.58 12.89 20.20
C MET A 669 3.67 11.82 20.80
N LYS A 670 3.93 11.41 22.06
CA LYS A 670 3.06 10.49 22.80
C LYS A 670 1.67 11.07 23.03
N ALA A 671 1.59 12.34 23.46
CA ALA A 671 0.33 13.03 23.69
C ALA A 671 -0.47 13.20 22.38
N LEU A 672 0.19 13.59 21.28
CA LEU A 672 -0.43 13.72 19.98
C LEU A 672 -0.96 12.36 19.48
N LEU A 673 -0.16 11.30 19.59
CA LEU A 673 -0.57 9.95 19.18
C LEU A 673 -1.75 9.44 20.02
N LYS A 674 -1.69 9.57 21.35
CA LYS A 674 -2.83 9.22 22.24
C LYS A 674 -4.09 10.01 21.88
N ARG A 675 -3.94 11.32 21.62
CA ARG A 675 -5.10 12.16 21.24
C ARG A 675 -5.70 11.74 19.90
N PHE A 676 -4.86 11.43 18.92
CA PHE A 676 -5.30 10.94 17.61
C PHE A 676 -6.07 9.62 17.72
N LEU A 677 -5.53 8.66 18.46
CA LEU A 677 -6.15 7.35 18.66
C LEU A 677 -7.48 7.46 19.43
N ALA A 678 -7.49 8.21 20.56
CA ALA A 678 -8.68 8.44 21.37
C ALA A 678 -9.79 9.18 20.60
N GLY A 679 -9.42 10.05 19.66
CA GLY A 679 -10.37 10.78 18.83
C GLY A 679 -10.97 9.97 17.68
N GLY A 680 -10.50 8.74 17.44
CA GLY A 680 -10.99 7.89 16.35
C GLY A 680 -10.26 8.05 15.02
N GLY A 681 -9.15 8.82 14.96
CA GLY A 681 -8.33 8.92 13.77
C GLY A 681 -7.85 7.54 13.31
N MET A 682 -7.86 7.27 12.00
CA MET A 682 -7.73 5.91 11.48
C MET A 682 -6.28 5.48 11.25
N ILE A 683 -5.50 6.26 10.48
CA ILE A 683 -4.11 5.94 10.15
C ILE A 683 -3.24 7.18 10.30
N PHE A 684 -2.25 7.09 11.20
CA PHE A 684 -1.29 8.16 11.49
C PHE A 684 0.00 7.95 10.71
N GLN A 685 0.46 8.99 10.01
CA GLN A 685 1.76 9.07 9.36
C GLN A 685 2.40 10.42 9.68
N GLY A 686 3.72 10.55 9.56
CA GLY A 686 4.37 11.83 9.77
C GLY A 686 5.87 11.83 9.49
N ASN A 687 6.43 13.03 9.43
CA ASN A 687 7.85 13.28 9.35
C ASN A 687 8.31 14.10 10.56
N THR A 688 9.56 13.88 10.98
CA THR A 688 10.23 14.63 12.05
C THR A 688 11.56 15.22 11.57
N THR A 689 11.72 15.44 10.26
CA THR A 689 12.92 16.02 9.65
C THR A 689 12.87 17.54 9.69
N SER A 690 14.01 18.22 9.86
CA SER A 690 14.04 19.68 9.82
C SER A 690 13.91 20.23 8.40
N VAL A 691 13.22 21.36 8.28
CA VAL A 691 13.10 22.06 6.98
C VAL A 691 14.47 22.44 6.42
N ALA A 692 15.36 22.92 7.29
CA ALA A 692 16.72 23.31 6.90
C ALA A 692 17.52 22.12 6.33
N GLU A 693 17.36 20.93 6.92
CA GLU A 693 17.98 19.69 6.40
C GLU A 693 17.44 19.30 5.03
N LEU A 694 16.13 19.43 4.84
CA LEU A 694 15.50 19.15 3.54
C LEU A 694 15.90 20.18 2.47
N GLU A 695 16.00 21.46 2.82
CA GLU A 695 16.45 22.52 1.91
C GLU A 695 17.92 22.32 1.52
N ASP A 696 18.78 21.99 2.47
CA ASP A 696 20.18 21.69 2.19
C ASP A 696 20.35 20.43 1.33
N ALA A 697 19.54 19.39 1.59
CA ALA A 697 19.52 18.17 0.76
C ALA A 697 19.02 18.41 -0.68
N LEU A 698 18.23 19.45 -0.91
CA LEU A 698 17.86 19.89 -2.26
C LEU A 698 19.02 20.53 -3.03
N GLU A 699 19.91 21.23 -2.34
CA GLU A 699 21.03 21.95 -2.91
C GLU A 699 22.28 21.05 -3.02
N ARG A 700 22.47 20.17 -2.02
CA ARG A 700 23.67 19.30 -1.89
C ARG A 700 23.26 17.83 -1.65
N PRO A 701 22.59 17.18 -2.62
CA PRO A 701 22.01 15.84 -2.46
C PRO A 701 23.06 14.76 -2.10
N GLU A 702 24.31 14.93 -2.51
CA GLU A 702 25.42 14.04 -2.20
C GLU A 702 25.76 13.97 -0.69
N GLY A 703 25.41 15.00 0.06
CA GLY A 703 25.57 15.04 1.52
C GLY A 703 24.50 14.24 2.28
N TYR A 704 23.42 13.86 1.61
CA TYR A 704 22.20 13.29 2.25
C TYR A 704 21.71 11.97 1.64
N PRO A 705 22.59 11.01 1.29
CA PRO A 705 22.18 9.78 0.61
C PRO A 705 21.27 8.88 1.44
N ALA A 706 21.25 9.07 2.76
CA ALA A 706 20.48 8.29 3.73
C ALA A 706 19.26 9.03 4.29
N LEU A 707 18.96 10.26 3.85
CA LEU A 707 17.82 11.04 4.33
C LEU A 707 16.51 10.42 3.81
N ILE A 708 15.73 9.81 4.71
CA ILE A 708 14.46 9.18 4.40
C ILE A 708 13.32 10.11 4.82
N VAL A 709 12.31 10.23 3.96
CA VAL A 709 11.07 10.96 4.22
C VAL A 709 9.85 10.09 3.97
N ARG A 710 8.77 10.34 4.72
CA ARG A 710 7.46 9.76 4.47
C ARG A 710 6.78 10.53 3.33
N VAL A 711 6.48 9.85 2.25
CA VAL A 711 5.83 10.46 1.07
C VAL A 711 4.32 10.37 1.19
N GLY A 712 3.78 9.17 1.22
CA GLY A 712 2.36 8.91 1.36
C GLY A 712 2.10 7.42 1.18
N GLY A 713 1.90 6.67 2.30
CA GLY A 713 1.81 5.22 2.27
C GLY A 713 3.15 4.49 2.16
N PHE A 714 4.24 5.18 1.83
CA PHE A 714 5.60 4.62 1.78
C PHE A 714 6.63 5.67 2.17
N SER A 715 7.86 5.22 2.42
CA SER A 715 9.01 6.08 2.69
C SER A 715 10.07 5.90 1.60
N ALA A 716 10.74 6.98 1.26
CA ALA A 716 11.78 7.00 0.23
C ALA A 716 12.96 7.84 0.68
N ARG A 717 14.12 7.64 0.05
CA ARG A 717 15.24 8.55 0.19
C ARG A 717 14.87 9.87 -0.49
N PHE A 718 14.99 10.96 0.26
CA PHE A 718 14.58 12.29 -0.22
C PHE A 718 15.28 12.67 -1.54
N VAL A 719 16.57 12.36 -1.65
CA VAL A 719 17.39 12.69 -2.82
C VAL A 719 17.06 11.87 -4.08
N THR A 720 16.34 10.75 -3.93
CA THR A 720 15.90 9.92 -5.07
C THR A 720 14.54 10.32 -5.60
N LEU A 721 13.81 11.15 -4.88
CA LEU A 721 12.50 11.65 -5.30
C LEU A 721 12.61 12.65 -6.45
N SER A 722 11.57 12.75 -7.27
CA SER A 722 11.48 13.83 -8.25
C SER A 722 11.47 15.18 -7.55
N ARG A 723 11.98 16.23 -8.23
CA ARG A 723 12.03 17.59 -7.69
C ARG A 723 10.66 18.08 -7.20
N GLU A 724 9.59 17.67 -7.87
CA GLU A 724 8.22 18.03 -7.51
C GLU A 724 7.77 17.39 -6.19
N LEU A 725 8.12 16.10 -5.97
CA LEU A 725 7.84 15.43 -4.71
C LEU A 725 8.70 15.96 -3.56
N GLN A 726 9.96 16.29 -3.83
CA GLN A 726 10.82 16.96 -2.84
C GLN A 726 10.21 18.29 -2.38
N GLN A 727 9.75 19.10 -3.32
CA GLN A 727 9.07 20.37 -3.03
C GLN A 727 7.74 20.15 -2.31
N GLU A 728 6.98 19.10 -2.66
CA GLU A 728 5.73 18.76 -1.98
C GLU A 728 6.00 18.45 -0.51
N VAL A 729 6.99 17.62 -0.19
CA VAL A 729 7.39 17.32 1.20
C VAL A 729 7.77 18.59 1.94
N LEU A 730 8.57 19.48 1.34
CA LEU A 730 8.94 20.77 1.95
C LEU A 730 7.73 21.67 2.23
N THR A 731 6.73 21.70 1.36
CA THR A 731 5.55 22.54 1.56
C THR A 731 4.73 22.15 2.78
N ARG A 732 4.83 20.90 3.24
CA ARG A 732 4.12 20.42 4.44
C ARG A 732 4.59 21.08 5.73
N TYR A 733 5.83 21.55 5.79
CA TYR A 733 6.47 22.14 6.96
C TYR A 733 6.36 23.67 7.06
N ARG A 734 5.87 24.37 6.05
CA ARG A 734 5.85 25.84 5.99
C ARG A 734 4.84 26.53 6.93
N HIS A 735 4.46 25.89 8.03
CA HIS A 735 3.59 26.48 9.06
C HIS A 735 4.28 27.50 9.98
N ARG A 736 5.50 27.93 9.65
CA ARG A 736 6.35 28.79 10.50
C ARG A 736 6.37 30.27 10.10
N GLN A 737 5.39 30.76 9.33
CA GLN A 737 5.32 32.19 9.04
C GLN A 737 4.04 32.82 9.58
#